data_7fd5c373d881d853e5167d7e81db306a
#
_entry.id   7fd5c373d881d853e5167d7e81db306a
#
_cell.length_a   1.000
_cell.length_b   1.000
_cell.length_c   1.000
_cell.angle_alpha   90.00
_cell.angle_beta   90.00
_cell.angle_gamma   90.00
#
_symmetry.space_group_name_H-M   'P 1'
#
loop_
_entity.id
_entity.type
_entity.pdbx_description
1 polymer ?
#
loop_
_entity_poly.entity_id
_entity_poly.type
_entity_poly.pdbx_seq_one_letter_code
_entity_poly.pdbx_strand_id
1 'polypeptide(L)'
;MTGRHAASASPLPYPNRPVVVQAQWWERLPSPLPPPLGLMAGILLGFGSGWGWPLAALGLVVAGLSRRYWLLPLVLLAGLLGQWREQTWEHAPNVLAGYIGGNLTLKGHWDGQFLALQDPPAQVALSPRPLAPPGAMTVRGVLTLPPGRRIPGGFDYAFWLRAQGVHTVLAGATVKSSTPEAGFRSWFRRGLASGLPPQEAALMTAVELGDKNALGNQDKNRAGFAEGYGVQDSFTRAGLAHLMALSGQNVALLVGVLTLLFIRTPLGRVGLWRYPLMMLLLLGFLLLVGFAPSIVRAVSMGELALLGLWLGRGRLDVYGVLSLTALGGLAVQPAWLFDVGFQLSYLAVLGLTLSGRAAALLPERWPEWVRLPLVASLLAEAATLPVVAGNFHQLSLVGLPANLLAEAVMAALVPLGFLSGLMGPLGWLPNSLNGLLLDALLWISGTFAKAPTLPWGVIAPVGFAAYTVFVAAVVLWLRKTVPLWVPALVGLLCVLGTALPSRLVPAREVVYLDVGQGDSTLIRANGLNMLLDGGGTPRGDYDVGAGTVVPALHAMGVFKLDVVVATHADSDHIEGLSSVLRLMPVGELWIGQRKTDDPVLTALLNAATERHVPVREVRRGDSVASGDIQLNVLWPKGTPWSTADNDNSVVVQLVSPKFRTAVLGDLPDPAETFLGVGKLDLLKTAHHGSRFSSGDAFLAETQPANAVISVGRNTYGHPNDDLLDRLATRNVKVWRTDQLGTIRWPIP
;
A
#
# COMPACT_ATOMS: atom_id res chain seq x y z
N MET A 1 4.11 -65.91 71.58
CA MET A 1 3.19 -64.80 71.81
C MET A 1 3.13 -63.90 70.65
N THR A 2 1.98 -63.91 70.02
CA THR A 2 1.31 -62.92 69.14
C THR A 2 2.09 -62.32 67.97
N GLY A 3 1.83 -62.97 66.80
CA GLY A 3 2.00 -62.35 65.47
C GLY A 3 0.93 -61.33 65.13
N ARG A 4 1.27 -60.35 64.36
CA ARG A 4 0.30 -59.55 63.59
C ARG A 4 0.61 -59.64 62.09
N HIS A 5 -0.35 -60.27 61.39
CA HIS A 5 -0.39 -60.29 59.95
C HIS A 5 -0.68 -58.84 59.42
N ALA A 6 0.16 -58.31 58.60
CA ALA A 6 -0.15 -57.15 57.78
C ALA A 6 -0.79 -57.64 56.47
N ALA A 7 -2.04 -57.29 56.23
CA ALA A 7 -2.76 -57.55 55.00
C ALA A 7 -2.26 -56.60 53.92
N SER A 8 -1.77 -57.19 52.82
CA SER A 8 -1.44 -56.48 51.60
C SER A 8 -2.72 -56.00 50.91
N ALA A 9 -2.95 -54.69 50.86
CA ALA A 9 -4.01 -54.12 50.04
C ALA A 9 -3.56 -54.16 48.56
N SER A 10 -4.30 -54.89 47.75
CA SER A 10 -4.19 -54.87 46.29
C SER A 10 -4.58 -53.46 45.71
N PRO A 11 -3.89 -52.93 44.78
CA PRO A 11 -4.28 -51.62 44.13
C PRO A 11 -5.56 -51.82 43.33
N LEU A 12 -6.53 -50.92 43.56
CA LEU A 12 -7.75 -50.81 42.78
C LEU A 12 -7.44 -50.62 41.29
N PRO A 13 -8.20 -51.23 40.37
CA PRO A 13 -8.00 -51.03 38.95
C PRO A 13 -8.35 -49.60 38.56
N TYR A 14 -7.41 -48.93 37.86
CA TYR A 14 -7.65 -47.63 37.26
C TYR A 14 -8.87 -47.68 36.35
N PRO A 15 -9.78 -46.70 36.42
CA PRO A 15 -10.90 -46.63 35.51
C PRO A 15 -10.38 -46.47 34.05
N ASN A 16 -10.96 -47.27 33.17
CA ASN A 16 -10.72 -47.24 31.72
C ASN A 16 -10.61 -45.80 31.21
N ARG A 17 -9.45 -45.44 30.67
CA ARG A 17 -9.32 -44.20 29.87
C ARG A 17 -10.36 -44.27 28.75
N PRO A 18 -11.20 -43.26 28.59
CA PRO A 18 -12.10 -43.26 27.44
C PRO A 18 -11.25 -43.34 26.19
N VAL A 19 -11.59 -44.29 25.33
CA VAL A 19 -11.06 -44.36 23.96
C VAL A 19 -11.40 -43.02 23.30
N VAL A 20 -10.40 -42.16 23.17
CA VAL A 20 -10.53 -40.92 22.37
C VAL A 20 -10.68 -41.38 20.93
N VAL A 21 -11.93 -41.54 20.49
CA VAL A 21 -12.27 -41.66 19.08
C VAL A 21 -11.62 -40.42 18.42
N GLN A 22 -10.62 -40.63 17.59
CA GLN A 22 -10.02 -39.56 16.82
C GLN A 22 -11.14 -38.98 15.96
N ALA A 23 -11.74 -37.88 16.41
CA ALA A 23 -12.71 -37.13 15.62
C ALA A 23 -12.07 -36.81 14.26
N GLN A 24 -12.74 -37.21 13.19
CA GLN A 24 -12.23 -37.02 11.85
C GLN A 24 -11.97 -35.54 11.66
N TRP A 25 -10.92 -35.15 10.92
CA TRP A 25 -10.41 -33.78 10.86
C TRP A 25 -11.47 -32.74 10.42
N TRP A 26 -12.48 -33.14 9.63
CA TRP A 26 -13.62 -32.29 9.24
C TRP A 26 -14.62 -32.00 10.38
N GLU A 27 -14.69 -32.82 11.42
CA GLU A 27 -15.49 -32.52 12.63
C GLU A 27 -14.88 -31.40 13.48
N ARG A 28 -13.62 -31.07 13.21
CA ARG A 28 -12.86 -29.99 13.85
C ARG A 28 -12.87 -28.68 13.05
N LEU A 29 -13.59 -28.62 11.91
CA LEU A 29 -13.75 -27.34 11.21
C LEU A 29 -14.60 -26.40 12.08
N PRO A 30 -14.16 -25.14 12.25
CA PRO A 30 -14.87 -24.19 13.11
C PRO A 30 -16.26 -23.91 12.55
N SER A 31 -17.28 -24.08 13.38
CA SER A 31 -18.68 -23.93 12.97
C SER A 31 -19.06 -22.55 12.43
N PRO A 32 -18.47 -21.43 12.88
CA PRO A 32 -18.82 -20.11 12.37
C PRO A 32 -18.10 -19.69 11.07
N LEU A 33 -17.14 -20.48 10.54
CA LEU A 33 -16.38 -20.12 9.35
C LEU A 33 -17.21 -20.02 8.04
N PRO A 34 -18.17 -20.90 7.76
CA PRO A 34 -18.91 -20.86 6.49
C PRO A 34 -19.69 -19.55 6.23
N PRO A 35 -20.44 -18.96 7.19
CA PRO A 35 -21.17 -17.72 6.93
C PRO A 35 -20.31 -16.52 6.48
N PRO A 36 -19.14 -16.23 7.06
CA PRO A 36 -18.23 -15.20 6.54
C PRO A 36 -17.81 -15.43 5.09
N LEU A 37 -17.56 -16.69 4.69
CA LEU A 37 -17.24 -17.02 3.30
C LEU A 37 -18.40 -16.70 2.37
N GLY A 38 -19.64 -16.97 2.79
CA GLY A 38 -20.84 -16.58 2.05
C GLY A 38 -20.97 -15.06 1.91
N LEU A 39 -20.76 -14.32 3.02
CA LEU A 39 -20.82 -12.86 3.01
C LEU A 39 -19.77 -12.25 2.07
N MET A 40 -18.52 -12.72 2.15
CA MET A 40 -17.44 -12.30 1.26
C MET A 40 -17.75 -12.60 -0.21
N ALA A 41 -18.34 -13.80 -0.48
CA ALA A 41 -18.75 -14.18 -1.81
C ALA A 41 -19.81 -13.23 -2.37
N GLY A 42 -20.83 -12.89 -1.58
CA GLY A 42 -21.86 -11.94 -1.97
C GLY A 42 -21.35 -10.56 -2.27
N ILE A 43 -20.44 -10.05 -1.42
CA ILE A 43 -19.76 -8.76 -1.63
C ILE A 43 -18.97 -8.76 -2.95
N LEU A 44 -18.17 -9.82 -3.20
CA LEU A 44 -17.39 -9.96 -4.43
C LEU A 44 -18.28 -10.04 -5.69
N LEU A 45 -19.40 -10.73 -5.61
CA LEU A 45 -20.37 -10.82 -6.72
C LEU A 45 -21.05 -9.48 -6.98
N GLY A 46 -21.36 -8.70 -5.93
CA GLY A 46 -21.90 -7.36 -6.05
C GLY A 46 -20.96 -6.44 -6.81
N PHE A 47 -19.67 -6.45 -6.48
CA PHE A 47 -18.62 -5.71 -7.22
C PHE A 47 -18.28 -6.30 -8.60
N GLY A 48 -19.09 -7.22 -9.12
CA GLY A 48 -18.89 -7.84 -10.44
C GLY A 48 -17.71 -8.79 -10.53
N SER A 49 -17.13 -9.18 -9.39
CA SER A 49 -15.98 -10.08 -9.34
C SER A 49 -16.41 -11.55 -9.46
N GLY A 50 -15.95 -12.24 -10.50
CA GLY A 50 -16.15 -13.69 -10.69
C GLY A 50 -15.62 -14.56 -9.54
N TRP A 51 -14.75 -14.02 -8.68
CA TRP A 51 -14.21 -14.71 -7.49
C TRP A 51 -15.23 -15.01 -6.41
N GLY A 52 -16.38 -14.34 -6.43
CA GLY A 52 -17.48 -14.65 -5.53
C GLY A 52 -17.98 -16.08 -5.66
N TRP A 53 -18.03 -16.65 -6.86
CA TRP A 53 -18.52 -18.02 -7.09
C TRP A 53 -17.64 -19.10 -6.45
N PRO A 54 -16.30 -19.13 -6.66
CA PRO A 54 -15.43 -20.08 -5.97
C PRO A 54 -15.51 -19.95 -4.44
N LEU A 55 -15.63 -18.74 -3.91
CA LEU A 55 -15.70 -18.51 -2.47
C LEU A 55 -17.04 -18.98 -1.88
N ALA A 56 -18.15 -18.78 -2.59
CA ALA A 56 -19.46 -19.33 -2.22
C ALA A 56 -19.41 -20.87 -2.20
N ALA A 57 -18.86 -21.49 -3.26
CA ALA A 57 -18.67 -22.93 -3.33
C ALA A 57 -17.81 -23.45 -2.15
N LEU A 58 -16.72 -22.78 -1.82
CA LEU A 58 -15.88 -23.13 -0.67
C LEU A 58 -16.68 -23.09 0.63
N GLY A 59 -17.49 -22.04 0.86
CA GLY A 59 -18.34 -21.91 2.03
C GLY A 59 -19.34 -23.07 2.15
N LEU A 60 -19.98 -23.45 1.04
CA LEU A 60 -20.91 -24.57 0.99
C LEU A 60 -20.22 -25.92 1.22
N VAL A 61 -19.05 -26.13 0.60
CA VAL A 61 -18.23 -27.34 0.79
C VAL A 61 -17.79 -27.47 2.25
N VAL A 62 -17.30 -26.39 2.87
CA VAL A 62 -16.88 -26.42 4.29
C VAL A 62 -18.08 -26.71 5.20
N ALA A 63 -19.27 -26.15 4.94
CA ALA A 63 -20.48 -26.43 5.68
C ALA A 63 -20.90 -27.91 5.52
N GLY A 64 -20.86 -28.45 4.30
CA GLY A 64 -21.17 -29.85 4.01
C GLY A 64 -20.19 -30.83 4.67
N LEU A 65 -18.88 -30.61 4.52
CA LEU A 65 -17.83 -31.44 5.13
C LEU A 65 -17.85 -31.41 6.66
N SER A 66 -18.29 -30.32 7.26
CA SER A 66 -18.45 -30.23 8.73
C SER A 66 -19.67 -31.01 9.24
N ARG A 67 -20.48 -31.62 8.34
CA ARG A 67 -21.75 -32.29 8.64
C ARG A 67 -22.76 -31.42 9.39
N ARG A 68 -22.59 -30.09 9.29
CA ARG A 68 -23.46 -29.08 9.92
C ARG A 68 -24.34 -28.45 8.84
N TYR A 69 -25.19 -29.25 8.23
CA TYR A 69 -26.04 -28.83 7.09
C TYR A 69 -26.91 -27.62 7.39
N TRP A 70 -27.21 -27.34 8.67
CA TRP A 70 -27.93 -26.15 9.09
C TRP A 70 -27.16 -24.84 8.79
N LEU A 71 -25.83 -24.90 8.52
CA LEU A 71 -25.02 -23.75 8.09
C LEU A 71 -25.23 -23.40 6.61
N LEU A 72 -25.71 -24.32 5.77
CA LEU A 72 -25.90 -24.07 4.35
C LEU A 72 -26.85 -22.87 4.07
N PRO A 73 -28.06 -22.81 4.68
CA PRO A 73 -28.90 -21.63 4.51
C PRO A 73 -28.28 -20.35 5.06
N LEU A 74 -27.45 -20.43 6.11
CA LEU A 74 -26.74 -19.26 6.66
C LEU A 74 -25.66 -18.75 5.71
N VAL A 75 -24.95 -19.62 4.98
CA VAL A 75 -24.00 -19.23 3.94
C VAL A 75 -24.70 -18.48 2.82
N LEU A 76 -25.84 -18.99 2.35
CA LEU A 76 -26.61 -18.35 1.28
C LEU A 76 -27.20 -17.00 1.75
N LEU A 77 -27.77 -16.96 2.96
CA LEU A 77 -28.32 -15.73 3.53
C LEU A 77 -27.23 -14.68 3.73
N ALA A 78 -26.07 -15.08 4.22
CA ALA A 78 -24.91 -14.19 4.35
C ALA A 78 -24.42 -13.70 2.98
N GLY A 79 -24.47 -14.54 1.94
CA GLY A 79 -24.18 -14.14 0.55
C GLY A 79 -25.14 -13.08 0.04
N LEU A 80 -26.45 -13.28 0.22
CA LEU A 80 -27.47 -12.29 -0.14
C LEU A 80 -27.31 -10.98 0.65
N LEU A 81 -27.00 -11.08 1.94
CA LEU A 81 -26.70 -9.91 2.78
C LEU A 81 -25.47 -9.16 2.25
N GLY A 82 -24.41 -9.88 1.88
CA GLY A 82 -23.19 -9.27 1.32
C GLY A 82 -23.47 -8.51 0.04
N GLN A 83 -24.21 -9.08 -0.88
CA GLN A 83 -24.59 -8.44 -2.14
C GLN A 83 -25.51 -7.22 -1.90
N TRP A 84 -26.50 -7.35 -1.03
CA TRP A 84 -27.38 -6.23 -0.67
C TRP A 84 -26.60 -5.09 0.02
N ARG A 85 -25.68 -5.39 0.94
CA ARG A 85 -24.85 -4.38 1.61
C ARG A 85 -23.91 -3.67 0.65
N GLU A 86 -23.32 -4.39 -0.28
CA GLU A 86 -22.48 -3.80 -1.32
C GLU A 86 -23.28 -2.83 -2.19
N GLN A 87 -24.46 -3.26 -2.71
CA GLN A 87 -25.32 -2.41 -3.51
C GLN A 87 -25.75 -1.14 -2.77
N THR A 88 -26.14 -1.25 -1.48
CA THR A 88 -26.48 -0.08 -0.66
C THR A 88 -25.30 0.84 -0.41
N TRP A 89 -24.08 0.29 -0.31
CA TRP A 89 -22.87 1.07 -0.15
C TRP A 89 -22.46 1.77 -1.45
N GLU A 90 -22.51 1.08 -2.59
CA GLU A 90 -22.15 1.65 -3.89
C GLU A 90 -23.07 2.81 -4.29
N HIS A 91 -24.36 2.69 -3.99
CA HIS A 91 -25.38 3.70 -4.30
C HIS A 91 -25.56 4.72 -3.18
N ALA A 92 -24.65 4.78 -2.21
CA ALA A 92 -24.71 5.81 -1.16
C ALA A 92 -24.65 7.21 -1.79
N PRO A 93 -25.59 8.11 -1.47
CA PRO A 93 -25.70 9.41 -2.13
C PRO A 93 -24.50 10.30 -1.77
N ASN A 94 -23.91 10.94 -2.77
CA ASN A 94 -22.96 12.02 -2.56
C ASN A 94 -23.74 13.33 -2.31
N VAL A 95 -23.87 13.70 -1.06
CA VAL A 95 -24.64 14.88 -0.62
C VAL A 95 -24.05 16.18 -1.19
N LEU A 96 -22.76 16.19 -1.53
CA LEU A 96 -22.05 17.36 -2.06
C LEU A 96 -21.98 17.35 -3.60
N ALA A 97 -22.66 16.44 -4.29
CA ALA A 97 -22.57 16.30 -5.75
C ALA A 97 -22.90 17.60 -6.51
N GLY A 98 -23.91 18.35 -6.07
CA GLY A 98 -24.31 19.61 -6.70
C GLY A 98 -23.32 20.78 -6.54
N TYR A 99 -22.30 20.62 -5.72
CA TYR A 99 -21.28 21.65 -5.47
C TYR A 99 -19.93 21.36 -6.15
N ILE A 100 -19.84 20.26 -6.89
CA ILE A 100 -18.60 19.87 -7.58
C ILE A 100 -18.21 20.93 -8.63
N GLY A 101 -16.94 21.32 -8.66
CA GLY A 101 -16.40 22.40 -9.49
C GLY A 101 -16.47 23.78 -8.82
N GLY A 102 -17.26 23.94 -7.76
CA GLY A 102 -17.38 25.20 -7.03
C GLY A 102 -16.16 25.51 -6.15
N ASN A 103 -15.80 26.79 -6.08
CA ASN A 103 -14.82 27.31 -5.12
C ASN A 103 -15.55 27.64 -3.82
N LEU A 104 -15.39 26.79 -2.82
CA LEU A 104 -16.19 26.82 -1.59
C LEU A 104 -15.32 27.19 -0.39
N THR A 105 -15.95 27.80 0.61
CA THR A 105 -15.39 27.93 1.95
C THR A 105 -16.19 27.03 2.88
N LEU A 106 -15.54 25.97 3.36
CA LEU A 106 -16.15 24.95 4.21
C LEU A 106 -15.72 25.16 5.66
N LYS A 107 -16.68 25.03 6.57
CA LYS A 107 -16.45 25.03 8.02
C LYS A 107 -16.81 23.67 8.57
N GLY A 108 -15.94 23.10 9.40
CA GLY A 108 -16.18 21.79 9.96
C GLY A 108 -15.21 21.44 11.07
N HIS A 109 -15.30 20.21 11.52
CA HIS A 109 -14.38 19.63 12.48
C HIS A 109 -13.31 18.81 11.73
N TRP A 110 -12.05 19.20 11.87
CA TRP A 110 -10.90 18.48 11.35
C TRP A 110 -10.47 17.42 12.34
N ASP A 111 -10.52 16.15 11.98
CA ASP A 111 -10.12 15.02 12.84
C ASP A 111 -8.63 14.65 12.73
N GLY A 112 -7.90 15.33 11.83
CA GLY A 112 -6.53 15.02 11.43
C GLY A 112 -6.46 14.24 10.11
N GLN A 113 -7.57 13.76 9.56
CA GLN A 113 -7.64 13.03 8.28
C GLN A 113 -8.70 13.62 7.34
N PHE A 114 -9.89 13.93 7.85
CA PHE A 114 -11.01 14.45 7.09
C PHE A 114 -11.64 15.66 7.77
N LEU A 115 -12.26 16.51 6.98
CA LEU A 115 -13.09 17.61 7.47
C LEU A 115 -14.54 17.16 7.54
N ALA A 116 -15.06 16.97 8.75
CA ALA A 116 -16.44 16.63 8.98
C ALA A 116 -17.31 17.90 8.99
N LEU A 117 -18.24 18.00 8.05
CA LEU A 117 -19.22 19.08 7.95
C LEU A 117 -20.47 18.72 8.74
N GLN A 118 -21.17 19.75 9.27
CA GLN A 118 -22.44 19.56 9.99
C GLN A 118 -23.65 19.76 9.09
N ASP A 119 -23.57 20.69 8.15
CA ASP A 119 -24.66 21.02 7.24
C ASP A 119 -24.10 21.30 5.81
N PRO A 120 -24.39 20.45 4.84
CA PRO A 120 -24.96 19.10 5.01
C PRO A 120 -23.97 18.15 5.69
N PRO A 121 -24.45 17.11 6.42
CA PRO A 121 -23.57 16.16 7.09
C PRO A 121 -22.78 15.37 6.06
N ALA A 122 -21.47 15.63 5.96
CA ALA A 122 -20.56 15.01 5.00
C ALA A 122 -19.13 15.05 5.51
N GLN A 123 -18.30 14.14 5.01
CA GLN A 123 -16.85 14.20 5.20
C GLN A 123 -16.16 14.57 3.88
N VAL A 124 -15.16 15.43 3.97
CA VAL A 124 -14.41 15.95 2.82
C VAL A 124 -12.92 15.74 3.06
N ALA A 125 -12.23 15.15 2.09
CA ALA A 125 -10.78 15.09 2.11
C ALA A 125 -10.19 16.43 1.66
N LEU A 126 -9.05 16.82 2.23
CA LEU A 126 -8.37 18.07 1.89
C LEU A 126 -7.08 17.76 1.10
N SER A 127 -6.87 18.52 0.03
CA SER A 127 -5.65 18.42 -0.79
C SER A 127 -5.12 19.82 -1.15
N PRO A 128 -3.91 20.24 -0.70
CA PRO A 128 -3.03 19.49 0.19
C PRO A 128 -3.63 19.27 1.58
N ARG A 129 -3.18 18.22 2.24
CA ARG A 129 -3.63 17.90 3.59
C ARG A 129 -2.99 18.88 4.58
N PRO A 130 -3.77 19.59 5.42
CA PRO A 130 -3.22 20.52 6.39
C PRO A 130 -2.52 19.80 7.54
N LEU A 131 -1.44 20.41 8.03
CA LEU A 131 -0.67 19.93 9.20
C LEU A 131 -1.28 20.42 10.54
N ALA A 132 -2.43 21.04 10.50
CA ALA A 132 -3.10 21.54 11.68
C ALA A 132 -3.56 20.40 12.60
N PRO A 133 -3.48 20.57 13.92
CA PRO A 133 -4.04 19.63 14.87
C PRO A 133 -5.56 19.49 14.70
N PRO A 134 -6.17 18.38 15.15
CA PRO A 134 -7.62 18.24 15.17
C PRO A 134 -8.33 19.38 15.89
N GLY A 135 -9.49 19.77 15.35
CA GLY A 135 -10.28 20.86 15.91
C GLY A 135 -11.17 21.56 14.88
N ALA A 136 -11.80 22.66 15.27
CA ALA A 136 -12.62 23.45 14.37
C ALA A 136 -11.75 24.11 13.29
N MET A 137 -12.14 23.96 12.02
CA MET A 137 -11.36 24.45 10.89
C MET A 137 -12.26 25.08 9.83
N THR A 138 -11.77 26.16 9.23
CA THR A 138 -12.36 26.77 8.04
C THR A 138 -11.35 26.69 6.90
N VAL A 139 -11.75 26.11 5.78
CA VAL A 139 -10.89 25.83 4.62
C VAL A 139 -11.56 26.34 3.36
N ARG A 140 -10.77 26.90 2.44
CA ARG A 140 -11.25 27.31 1.11
C ARG A 140 -10.55 26.50 0.03
N GLY A 141 -11.28 26.07 -0.99
CA GLY A 141 -10.74 25.33 -2.13
C GLY A 141 -11.82 24.98 -3.14
N VAL A 142 -11.46 24.25 -4.17
CA VAL A 142 -12.38 23.78 -5.21
C VAL A 142 -12.81 22.36 -4.88
N LEU A 143 -14.11 22.12 -4.79
CA LEU A 143 -14.64 20.78 -4.52
C LEU A 143 -14.56 19.92 -5.78
N THR A 144 -13.94 18.76 -5.69
CA THR A 144 -13.72 17.84 -6.83
C THR A 144 -14.04 16.40 -6.44
N LEU A 145 -14.25 15.55 -7.44
CA LEU A 145 -14.25 14.10 -7.23
C LEU A 145 -12.82 13.61 -7.01
N PRO A 146 -12.63 12.63 -6.12
CA PRO A 146 -11.33 11.98 -5.96
C PRO A 146 -10.97 11.20 -7.24
N PRO A 147 -9.70 11.20 -7.65
CA PRO A 147 -9.27 10.38 -8.76
C PRO A 147 -9.36 8.88 -8.43
N GLY A 148 -9.85 8.09 -9.39
CA GLY A 148 -9.79 6.64 -9.34
C GLY A 148 -8.38 6.10 -9.56
N ARG A 149 -8.27 4.81 -9.88
CA ARG A 149 -6.98 4.20 -10.24
C ARG A 149 -6.46 4.79 -11.54
N ARG A 150 -5.35 5.49 -11.50
CA ARG A 150 -4.74 6.18 -12.64
C ARG A 150 -3.56 5.45 -13.26
N ILE A 151 -2.88 4.61 -12.48
CA ILE A 151 -1.69 3.87 -12.91
C ILE A 151 -1.89 2.36 -12.76
N PRO A 152 -1.27 1.53 -13.61
CA PRO A 152 -1.27 0.08 -13.44
C PRO A 152 -0.79 -0.32 -12.05
N GLY A 153 -1.54 -1.21 -11.37
CA GLY A 153 -1.22 -1.62 -10.01
C GLY A 153 -1.32 -0.53 -8.94
N GLY A 154 -1.69 0.70 -9.33
CA GLY A 154 -1.74 1.83 -8.43
C GLY A 154 -2.89 1.77 -7.43
N PHE A 155 -2.78 2.60 -6.40
CA PHE A 155 -3.77 2.76 -5.35
C PHE A 155 -5.02 3.45 -5.88
N ASP A 156 -6.19 2.90 -5.61
CA ASP A 156 -7.49 3.49 -5.96
C ASP A 156 -7.93 4.43 -4.83
N TYR A 157 -7.54 5.70 -4.97
CA TYR A 157 -7.82 6.72 -3.97
C TYR A 157 -9.33 7.00 -3.84
N ALA A 158 -10.07 6.99 -4.95
CA ALA A 158 -11.52 7.20 -4.92
C ALA A 158 -12.24 6.07 -4.18
N PHE A 159 -11.85 4.82 -4.46
CA PHE A 159 -12.40 3.66 -3.76
C PHE A 159 -12.08 3.71 -2.27
N TRP A 160 -10.84 4.01 -1.91
CA TRP A 160 -10.39 4.10 -0.51
C TRP A 160 -11.13 5.19 0.25
N LEU A 161 -11.32 6.38 -0.34
CA LEU A 161 -12.10 7.45 0.26
C LEU A 161 -13.56 7.05 0.46
N ARG A 162 -14.19 6.45 -0.56
CA ARG A 162 -15.56 5.92 -0.44
C ARG A 162 -15.68 4.90 0.68
N ALA A 163 -14.65 4.04 0.85
CA ALA A 163 -14.60 3.08 1.96
C ALA A 163 -14.56 3.76 3.34
N GLN A 164 -14.14 5.03 3.41
CA GLN A 164 -14.19 5.86 4.62
C GLN A 164 -15.45 6.74 4.69
N GLY A 165 -16.38 6.59 3.74
CA GLY A 165 -17.58 7.44 3.65
C GLY A 165 -17.34 8.83 3.07
N VAL A 166 -16.19 9.03 2.40
CA VAL A 166 -15.77 10.31 1.81
C VAL A 166 -15.93 10.24 0.30
N HIS A 167 -16.76 11.12 -0.26
CA HIS A 167 -17.09 11.12 -1.70
C HIS A 167 -16.44 12.26 -2.47
N THR A 168 -15.86 13.26 -1.76
CA THR A 168 -15.33 14.49 -2.38
C THR A 168 -14.00 14.90 -1.78
N VAL A 169 -13.22 15.63 -2.56
CA VAL A 169 -11.93 16.22 -2.18
C VAL A 169 -12.01 17.74 -2.38
N LEU A 170 -11.63 18.51 -1.39
CA LEU A 170 -11.42 19.95 -1.53
C LEU A 170 -9.99 20.18 -2.01
N ALA A 171 -9.85 20.43 -3.29
CA ALA A 171 -8.56 20.59 -3.94
C ALA A 171 -8.08 22.06 -3.86
N GLY A 172 -6.76 22.27 -3.74
CA GLY A 172 -6.18 23.59 -3.48
C GLY A 172 -6.59 24.13 -2.10
N ALA A 173 -6.74 23.23 -1.12
CA ALA A 173 -7.23 23.56 0.21
C ALA A 173 -6.30 24.55 0.92
N THR A 174 -6.84 25.73 1.26
CA THR A 174 -6.13 26.75 2.03
C THR A 174 -6.83 26.97 3.36
N VAL A 175 -6.12 26.76 4.47
CA VAL A 175 -6.66 26.97 5.82
C VAL A 175 -6.81 28.46 6.08
N LYS A 176 -8.03 28.89 6.38
CA LYS A 176 -8.36 30.27 6.75
C LYS A 176 -8.31 30.49 8.24
N SER A 177 -8.79 29.50 9.00
CA SER A 177 -8.71 29.51 10.47
C SER A 177 -8.67 28.07 10.98
N SER A 178 -7.95 27.84 12.06
CA SER A 178 -7.90 26.56 12.77
C SER A 178 -7.86 26.84 14.27
N THR A 179 -8.73 26.18 15.00
CA THR A 179 -8.78 26.24 16.47
C THR A 179 -8.61 24.82 16.98
N PRO A 180 -7.46 24.50 17.62
CA PRO A 180 -7.22 23.17 18.15
C PRO A 180 -8.29 22.75 19.16
N GLU A 181 -8.68 21.49 19.12
CA GLU A 181 -9.58 20.93 20.09
C GLU A 181 -8.89 20.77 21.45
N ALA A 182 -9.57 21.24 22.51
CA ALA A 182 -9.18 20.96 23.87
C ALA A 182 -9.91 19.69 24.34
N GLY A 183 -9.14 18.62 24.64
CA GLY A 183 -9.74 17.35 25.06
C GLY A 183 -8.72 16.30 25.39
N PHE A 184 -9.19 15.12 25.81
CA PHE A 184 -8.32 14.01 26.22
C PHE A 184 -7.41 13.55 25.07
N ARG A 185 -7.89 13.50 23.82
CA ARG A 185 -7.08 13.13 22.65
C ARG A 185 -5.92 14.11 22.42
N SER A 186 -6.15 15.40 22.55
CA SER A 186 -5.09 16.42 22.44
C SER A 186 -4.13 16.41 23.63
N TRP A 187 -4.64 16.13 24.82
CA TRP A 187 -3.80 15.88 26.01
C TRP A 187 -2.87 14.68 25.80
N PHE A 188 -3.42 13.56 25.37
CA PHE A 188 -2.69 12.33 25.09
C PHE A 188 -1.61 12.55 24.03
N ARG A 189 -1.98 13.20 22.90
CA ARG A 189 -1.02 13.53 21.84
C ARG A 189 0.11 14.42 22.33
N ARG A 190 -0.15 15.42 23.17
CA ARG A 190 0.91 16.25 23.79
C ARG A 190 1.84 15.40 24.66
N GLY A 191 1.30 14.44 25.39
CA GLY A 191 2.09 13.52 26.18
C GLY A 191 3.03 12.66 25.34
N LEU A 192 2.54 12.12 24.23
CA LEU A 192 3.35 11.34 23.28
C LEU A 192 4.53 12.15 22.70
N ALA A 193 4.34 13.45 22.46
CA ALA A 193 5.36 14.31 21.86
C ALA A 193 6.25 15.02 22.89
N SER A 194 5.90 14.99 24.18
CA SER A 194 6.55 15.79 25.23
C SER A 194 8.01 15.37 25.42
N GLY A 195 8.96 16.31 25.24
CA GLY A 195 10.38 16.08 25.43
C GLY A 195 11.08 15.27 24.34
N LEU A 196 10.37 14.87 23.28
CA LEU A 196 10.97 14.18 22.13
C LEU A 196 11.33 15.18 21.02
N PRO A 197 12.42 14.94 20.28
CA PRO A 197 12.69 15.63 19.03
C PRO A 197 11.56 15.42 18.00
N PRO A 198 11.41 16.33 17.02
CA PRO A 198 10.25 16.29 16.10
C PRO A 198 10.06 14.99 15.33
N GLN A 199 11.13 14.31 14.93
CA GLN A 199 11.06 13.06 14.17
C GLN A 199 10.59 11.89 15.04
N GLU A 200 11.17 11.77 16.25
CA GLU A 200 10.78 10.75 17.22
C GLU A 200 9.35 10.97 17.71
N ALA A 201 8.94 12.23 17.92
CA ALA A 201 7.57 12.60 18.28
C ALA A 201 6.57 12.21 17.15
N ALA A 202 6.95 12.41 15.88
CA ALA A 202 6.15 12.00 14.73
C ALA A 202 6.05 10.47 14.65
N LEU A 203 7.17 9.76 14.83
CA LEU A 203 7.18 8.28 14.82
C LEU A 203 6.38 7.71 15.99
N MET A 204 6.52 8.27 17.21
CA MET A 204 5.72 7.88 18.38
C MET A 204 4.22 8.04 18.12
N THR A 205 3.83 9.18 17.51
CA THR A 205 2.42 9.45 17.18
C THR A 205 1.90 8.48 16.11
N ALA A 206 2.74 8.12 15.13
CA ALA A 206 2.40 7.12 14.12
C ALA A 206 2.21 5.72 14.74
N VAL A 207 3.09 5.31 15.64
CA VAL A 207 3.03 3.99 16.32
C VAL A 207 1.83 3.90 17.25
N GLU A 208 1.53 4.94 18.06
CA GLU A 208 0.51 4.90 19.10
C GLU A 208 -0.90 5.31 18.62
N LEU A 209 -0.99 6.21 17.67
CA LEU A 209 -2.27 6.75 17.18
C LEU A 209 -2.52 6.47 15.68
N GLY A 210 -1.56 5.87 14.95
CA GLY A 210 -1.67 5.61 13.52
C GLY A 210 -1.58 6.87 12.64
N ASP A 211 -1.21 8.01 13.21
CA ASP A 211 -1.12 9.28 12.49
C ASP A 211 0.27 9.46 11.86
N LYS A 212 0.37 9.14 10.58
CA LYS A 212 1.62 9.20 9.79
C LYS A 212 1.89 10.58 9.19
N ASN A 213 1.01 11.56 9.36
CA ASN A 213 1.09 12.84 8.64
C ASN A 213 2.34 13.64 8.98
N ALA A 214 2.78 13.58 10.22
CA ALA A 214 3.97 14.30 10.66
C ALA A 214 5.28 13.67 10.14
N LEU A 215 5.29 12.39 9.79
CA LEU A 215 6.48 11.70 9.26
C LEU A 215 6.85 12.21 7.87
N GLY A 216 5.90 12.33 6.95
CA GLY A 216 6.17 12.72 5.56
C GLY A 216 6.81 14.11 5.40
N ASN A 217 6.59 15.04 6.34
CA ASN A 217 7.18 16.38 6.30
C ASN A 217 8.58 16.48 6.91
N GLN A 218 8.92 15.53 7.76
CA GLN A 218 10.21 15.53 8.43
C GLN A 218 11.31 14.92 7.57
N ASP A 219 10.94 14.02 6.66
CA ASP A 219 11.86 13.34 5.75
C ASP A 219 12.61 14.32 4.83
N LYS A 220 12.02 15.50 4.56
CA LYS A 220 12.59 16.51 3.63
C LYS A 220 13.55 17.51 4.28
N ASN A 221 13.40 17.79 5.57
CA ASN A 221 14.20 18.80 6.25
C ASN A 221 15.55 18.26 6.76
N ARG A 222 15.84 16.99 6.62
CA ARG A 222 17.11 16.38 6.98
C ARG A 222 17.94 16.02 5.75
N ALA A 223 18.80 16.94 5.34
CA ALA A 223 19.96 16.68 4.46
C ALA A 223 20.97 15.66 5.02
N GLY A 224 20.60 14.84 6.00
CA GLY A 224 21.47 13.95 6.76
C GLY A 224 21.14 12.46 6.70
N PHE A 225 20.07 12.02 6.01
CA PHE A 225 19.97 10.62 5.62
C PHE A 225 20.90 10.39 4.43
N ALA A 226 22.07 9.89 4.72
CA ALA A 226 23.17 9.69 3.78
C ALA A 226 22.87 8.74 2.60
N GLU A 227 21.60 8.27 2.42
CA GLU A 227 21.22 7.32 1.39
C GLU A 227 19.76 7.46 0.89
N GLY A 228 19.11 8.60 1.03
CA GLY A 228 17.97 8.96 0.21
C GLY A 228 16.60 8.29 0.51
N TYR A 229 16.45 7.54 1.59
CA TYR A 229 15.15 6.96 1.98
C TYR A 229 14.52 7.72 3.14
N GLY A 230 13.26 8.14 2.99
CA GLY A 230 12.46 8.65 4.09
C GLY A 230 12.18 7.58 5.16
N VAL A 231 11.70 7.99 6.34
CA VAL A 231 11.37 7.04 7.42
C VAL A 231 10.36 5.98 6.94
N GLN A 232 9.30 6.40 6.23
CA GLN A 232 8.29 5.46 5.72
C GLN A 232 8.87 4.46 4.73
N ASP A 233 9.74 4.91 3.82
CA ASP A 233 10.41 4.04 2.84
C ASP A 233 11.37 3.07 3.52
N SER A 234 12.13 3.54 4.50
CA SER A 234 13.04 2.70 5.28
C SER A 234 12.29 1.58 6.00
N PHE A 235 11.16 1.90 6.64
CA PHE A 235 10.32 0.88 7.27
C PHE A 235 9.72 -0.11 6.26
N THR A 236 9.29 0.38 5.10
CA THR A 236 8.72 -0.49 4.05
C THR A 236 9.77 -1.44 3.49
N ARG A 237 10.98 -0.95 3.17
CA ARG A 237 12.09 -1.76 2.66
C ARG A 237 12.61 -2.77 3.68
N ALA A 238 12.65 -2.38 4.96
CA ALA A 238 13.00 -3.28 6.06
C ALA A 238 11.92 -4.34 6.35
N GLY A 239 10.72 -4.25 5.75
CA GLY A 239 9.58 -5.14 6.05
C GLY A 239 8.81 -4.75 7.32
N LEU A 240 9.06 -3.56 7.85
CA LEU A 240 8.52 -3.04 9.12
C LEU A 240 7.33 -2.09 8.94
N ALA A 241 6.80 -1.91 7.72
CA ALA A 241 5.71 -0.97 7.42
C ALA A 241 4.47 -1.17 8.30
N HIS A 242 4.21 -2.39 8.73
CA HIS A 242 3.08 -2.75 9.59
C HIS A 242 3.20 -2.18 11.02
N LEU A 243 4.41 -1.85 11.51
CA LEU A 243 4.64 -1.26 12.83
C LEU A 243 4.21 0.22 12.88
N MET A 244 4.24 0.92 11.73
CA MET A 244 3.71 2.29 11.61
C MET A 244 2.20 2.32 11.40
N ALA A 245 1.58 1.17 11.19
CA ALA A 245 0.14 1.04 11.17
C ALA A 245 -0.30 0.49 12.53
N LEU A 246 -1.33 1.08 13.12
CA LEU A 246 -1.90 0.54 14.33
C LEU A 246 -2.29 -0.92 14.12
N SER A 247 -1.62 -1.78 14.85
CA SER A 247 -1.71 -3.23 14.67
C SER A 247 -2.48 -3.90 15.83
N GLY A 248 -2.91 -5.12 15.57
CA GLY A 248 -3.48 -5.97 16.63
C GLY A 248 -2.48 -6.27 17.74
N GLN A 249 -1.19 -6.13 17.49
CA GLN A 249 -0.13 -6.30 18.48
C GLN A 249 -0.20 -5.20 19.55
N ASN A 250 -0.47 -3.95 19.19
CA ASN A 250 -0.61 -2.84 20.16
C ASN A 250 -1.77 -3.11 21.11
N VAL A 251 -2.90 -3.62 20.58
CA VAL A 251 -4.05 -4.04 21.40
C VAL A 251 -3.68 -5.22 22.30
N ALA A 252 -2.96 -6.22 21.80
CA ALA A 252 -2.53 -7.38 22.57
C ALA A 252 -1.55 -7.00 23.70
N LEU A 253 -0.62 -6.08 23.43
CA LEU A 253 0.30 -5.54 24.44
C LEU A 253 -0.47 -4.77 25.52
N LEU A 254 -1.43 -3.92 25.13
CA LEU A 254 -2.27 -3.20 26.09
C LEU A 254 -3.06 -4.15 26.96
N VAL A 255 -3.73 -5.16 26.37
CA VAL A 255 -4.46 -6.20 27.13
C VAL A 255 -3.51 -6.98 28.05
N GLY A 256 -2.30 -7.28 27.58
CA GLY A 256 -1.26 -7.95 28.37
C GLY A 256 -0.87 -7.14 29.60
N VAL A 257 -0.57 -5.84 29.41
CA VAL A 257 -0.24 -4.92 30.51
C VAL A 257 -1.39 -4.77 31.50
N LEU A 258 -2.62 -4.57 31.01
CA LEU A 258 -3.82 -4.50 31.87
C LEU A 258 -4.00 -5.80 32.65
N THR A 259 -3.84 -6.95 32.00
CA THR A 259 -3.94 -8.26 32.66
C THR A 259 -2.90 -8.39 33.76
N LEU A 260 -1.64 -8.02 33.50
CA LEU A 260 -0.55 -8.06 34.47
C LEU A 260 -0.82 -7.11 35.64
N LEU A 261 -1.32 -5.91 35.37
CA LEU A 261 -1.72 -4.92 36.37
C LEU A 261 -2.80 -5.49 37.32
N PHE A 262 -3.83 -6.12 36.75
CA PHE A 262 -4.89 -6.75 37.55
C PHE A 262 -4.42 -7.96 38.34
N ILE A 263 -3.44 -8.72 37.85
CA ILE A 263 -2.91 -9.89 38.55
C ILE A 263 -1.95 -9.50 39.69
N ARG A 264 -1.12 -8.47 39.47
CA ARG A 264 -0.01 -8.09 40.35
C ARG A 264 -0.34 -7.00 41.37
N THR A 265 -1.50 -6.36 41.25
CA THR A 265 -1.92 -5.26 42.14
C THR A 265 -3.17 -5.61 42.94
N PRO A 266 -3.52 -4.84 44.00
CA PRO A 266 -4.77 -4.97 44.73
C PRO A 266 -6.04 -4.88 43.87
N LEU A 267 -5.92 -4.32 42.65
CA LEU A 267 -7.00 -4.30 41.66
C LEU A 267 -7.49 -5.70 41.27
N GLY A 268 -6.66 -6.73 41.41
CA GLY A 268 -7.08 -8.13 41.23
C GLY A 268 -8.16 -8.61 42.18
N ARG A 269 -8.36 -7.93 43.32
CA ARG A 269 -9.44 -8.22 44.30
C ARG A 269 -10.83 -7.90 43.76
N VAL A 270 -10.96 -7.17 42.64
CA VAL A 270 -12.24 -6.87 41.98
C VAL A 270 -12.94 -8.13 41.42
N GLY A 271 -12.26 -9.30 41.43
CA GLY A 271 -12.84 -10.56 40.99
C GLY A 271 -13.24 -10.57 39.49
N LEU A 272 -14.45 -11.05 39.21
CA LEU A 272 -14.95 -11.15 37.84
C LEU A 272 -15.17 -9.77 37.16
N TRP A 273 -15.32 -8.67 37.92
CA TRP A 273 -15.52 -7.33 37.42
C TRP A 273 -14.30 -6.76 36.65
N ARG A 274 -13.13 -7.39 36.82
CA ARG A 274 -11.94 -7.03 36.01
C ARG A 274 -12.17 -7.12 34.49
N TYR A 275 -12.96 -8.11 34.05
CA TYR A 275 -13.22 -8.30 32.62
C TYR A 275 -14.06 -7.18 32.02
N PRO A 276 -15.25 -6.81 32.57
CA PRO A 276 -15.98 -5.63 32.10
C PRO A 276 -15.16 -4.34 32.14
N LEU A 277 -14.31 -4.16 33.15
CA LEU A 277 -13.45 -2.98 33.23
C LEU A 277 -12.39 -2.98 32.12
N MET A 278 -11.77 -4.12 31.82
CA MET A 278 -10.84 -4.24 30.68
C MET A 278 -11.55 -3.99 29.35
N MET A 279 -12.76 -4.49 29.18
CA MET A 279 -13.59 -4.23 28.00
C MET A 279 -13.86 -2.72 27.85
N LEU A 280 -14.26 -2.03 28.92
CA LEU A 280 -14.47 -0.59 28.89
C LEU A 280 -13.17 0.17 28.50
N LEU A 281 -12.02 -0.25 29.01
CA LEU A 281 -10.72 0.35 28.67
C LEU A 281 -10.34 0.12 27.20
N LEU A 282 -10.62 -1.08 26.64
CA LEU A 282 -10.41 -1.37 25.22
C LEU A 282 -11.34 -0.53 24.32
N LEU A 283 -12.59 -0.37 24.72
CA LEU A 283 -13.52 0.52 24.02
C LEU A 283 -13.04 1.96 24.08
N GLY A 284 -12.57 2.43 25.24
CA GLY A 284 -11.94 3.75 25.40
C GLY A 284 -10.71 3.93 24.51
N PHE A 285 -9.87 2.89 24.37
CA PHE A 285 -8.76 2.88 23.45
C PHE A 285 -9.22 3.01 21.98
N LEU A 286 -10.25 2.26 21.58
CA LEU A 286 -10.83 2.36 20.22
C LEU A 286 -11.32 3.79 19.92
N LEU A 287 -11.99 4.45 20.88
CA LEU A 287 -12.46 5.82 20.74
C LEU A 287 -11.30 6.83 20.67
N LEU A 288 -10.21 6.57 21.40
CA LEU A 288 -9.02 7.42 21.38
C LEU A 288 -8.28 7.34 20.03
N VAL A 289 -8.08 6.14 19.52
CA VAL A 289 -7.26 5.86 18.35
C VAL A 289 -8.05 6.02 17.05
N GLY A 290 -9.32 5.60 17.03
CA GLY A 290 -10.21 5.64 15.86
C GLY A 290 -10.57 4.25 15.33
N PHE A 291 -11.44 4.22 14.31
CA PHE A 291 -12.09 3.02 13.81
C PHE A 291 -11.39 2.38 12.60
N ALA A 292 -10.06 2.38 12.55
CA ALA A 292 -9.34 1.67 11.50
C ALA A 292 -9.69 0.16 11.51
N PRO A 293 -9.85 -0.49 10.32
CA PRO A 293 -10.31 -1.89 10.23
C PRO A 293 -9.49 -2.88 11.07
N SER A 294 -8.16 -2.71 11.10
CA SER A 294 -7.24 -3.54 11.90
C SER A 294 -7.47 -3.41 13.41
N ILE A 295 -7.76 -2.19 13.88
CA ILE A 295 -8.00 -1.90 15.31
C ILE A 295 -9.39 -2.39 15.72
N VAL A 296 -10.42 -2.10 14.92
CA VAL A 296 -11.78 -2.59 15.19
C VAL A 296 -11.76 -4.11 15.33
N ARG A 297 -11.08 -4.83 14.42
CA ARG A 297 -10.91 -6.28 14.53
C ARG A 297 -10.22 -6.68 15.82
N ALA A 298 -9.07 -6.07 16.13
CA ALA A 298 -8.28 -6.45 17.29
C ALA A 298 -9.02 -6.21 18.62
N VAL A 299 -9.68 -5.04 18.74
CA VAL A 299 -10.50 -4.71 19.89
C VAL A 299 -11.70 -5.66 19.98
N SER A 300 -12.44 -5.89 18.87
CA SER A 300 -13.59 -6.82 18.88
C SER A 300 -13.18 -8.25 19.25
N MET A 301 -12.01 -8.71 18.80
CA MET A 301 -11.47 -10.02 19.22
C MET A 301 -11.14 -10.04 20.72
N GLY A 302 -10.52 -8.96 21.22
CA GLY A 302 -10.24 -8.79 22.65
C GLY A 302 -11.53 -8.78 23.49
N GLU A 303 -12.52 -8.02 23.07
CA GLU A 303 -13.85 -7.94 23.71
C GLU A 303 -14.53 -9.31 23.78
N LEU A 304 -14.58 -10.05 22.66
CA LEU A 304 -15.16 -11.39 22.63
C LEU A 304 -14.40 -12.36 23.53
N ALA A 305 -13.07 -12.29 23.57
CA ALA A 305 -12.25 -13.13 24.44
C ALA A 305 -12.52 -12.83 25.92
N LEU A 306 -12.55 -11.55 26.31
CA LEU A 306 -12.86 -11.10 27.68
C LEU A 306 -14.29 -11.46 28.07
N LEU A 307 -15.25 -11.32 27.17
CA LEU A 307 -16.64 -11.71 27.36
C LEU A 307 -16.77 -13.23 27.63
N GLY A 308 -16.05 -14.05 26.85
CA GLY A 308 -15.99 -15.49 27.05
C GLY A 308 -15.47 -15.87 28.42
N LEU A 309 -14.42 -15.20 28.90
CA LEU A 309 -13.86 -15.40 30.26
C LEU A 309 -14.84 -14.91 31.34
N TRP A 310 -15.50 -13.77 31.12
CA TRP A 310 -16.48 -13.23 32.08
C TRP A 310 -17.68 -14.14 32.25
N LEU A 311 -18.19 -14.71 31.14
CA LEU A 311 -19.33 -15.66 31.16
C LEU A 311 -18.95 -17.06 31.61
N GLY A 312 -17.70 -17.31 32.04
CA GLY A 312 -17.25 -18.62 32.51
C GLY A 312 -17.14 -19.68 31.41
N ARG A 313 -17.22 -19.30 30.13
CA ARG A 313 -17.13 -20.21 28.97
C ARG A 313 -15.69 -20.56 28.59
N GLY A 314 -14.70 -20.01 29.32
CA GLY A 314 -13.29 -20.22 29.06
C GLY A 314 -12.79 -19.47 27.81
N ARG A 315 -11.72 -20.01 27.19
CA ARG A 315 -11.17 -19.44 25.96
C ARG A 315 -12.05 -19.80 24.77
N LEU A 316 -12.53 -18.78 24.05
CA LEU A 316 -13.25 -18.98 22.81
C LEU A 316 -12.30 -19.51 21.72
N ASP A 317 -12.84 -20.30 20.79
CA ASP A 317 -12.09 -20.76 19.63
C ASP A 317 -11.68 -19.57 18.75
N VAL A 318 -10.39 -19.50 18.40
CA VAL A 318 -9.82 -18.39 17.60
C VAL A 318 -10.52 -18.27 16.25
N TYR A 319 -10.85 -19.38 15.60
CA TYR A 319 -11.54 -19.36 14.31
C TYR A 319 -12.97 -18.83 14.46
N GLY A 320 -13.65 -19.17 15.56
CA GLY A 320 -14.96 -18.65 15.89
C GLY A 320 -14.96 -17.13 16.07
N VAL A 321 -13.97 -16.62 16.81
CA VAL A 321 -13.81 -15.19 17.05
C VAL A 321 -13.47 -14.46 15.75
N LEU A 322 -12.53 -14.98 14.95
CA LEU A 322 -12.20 -14.43 13.62
C LEU A 322 -13.43 -14.37 12.71
N SER A 323 -14.21 -15.45 12.66
CA SER A 323 -15.40 -15.53 11.83
C SER A 323 -16.47 -14.53 12.23
N LEU A 324 -16.73 -14.39 13.53
CA LEU A 324 -17.72 -13.43 14.04
C LEU A 324 -17.30 -11.99 13.79
N THR A 325 -16.02 -11.65 14.02
CA THR A 325 -15.51 -10.29 13.78
C THR A 325 -15.48 -9.96 12.30
N ALA A 326 -15.15 -10.92 11.41
CA ALA A 326 -15.22 -10.73 9.96
C ALA A 326 -16.66 -10.51 9.50
N LEU A 327 -17.59 -11.36 9.99
CA LEU A 327 -19.01 -11.25 9.63
C LEU A 327 -19.58 -9.90 10.08
N GLY A 328 -19.34 -9.47 11.31
CA GLY A 328 -19.80 -8.20 11.84
C GLY A 328 -19.18 -7.00 11.10
N GLY A 329 -17.86 -7.00 10.90
CA GLY A 329 -17.15 -5.92 10.23
C GLY A 329 -17.61 -5.75 8.77
N LEU A 330 -17.69 -6.83 8.00
CA LEU A 330 -18.11 -6.79 6.59
C LEU A 330 -19.61 -6.52 6.42
N ALA A 331 -20.45 -6.92 7.36
CA ALA A 331 -21.86 -6.55 7.36
C ALA A 331 -22.06 -5.03 7.58
N VAL A 332 -21.20 -4.39 8.38
CA VAL A 332 -21.21 -2.95 8.60
C VAL A 332 -20.57 -2.21 7.42
N GLN A 333 -19.38 -2.62 6.98
CA GLN A 333 -18.61 -1.96 5.95
C GLN A 333 -18.06 -2.96 4.93
N PRO A 334 -18.79 -3.25 3.84
CA PRO A 334 -18.39 -4.26 2.86
C PRO A 334 -17.07 -3.92 2.15
N ALA A 335 -16.76 -2.65 1.97
CA ALA A 335 -15.51 -2.19 1.35
C ALA A 335 -14.24 -2.61 2.12
N TRP A 336 -14.35 -2.97 3.42
CA TRP A 336 -13.20 -3.48 4.17
C TRP A 336 -12.62 -4.77 3.60
N LEU A 337 -13.40 -5.53 2.83
CA LEU A 337 -12.88 -6.72 2.14
C LEU A 337 -11.69 -6.39 1.23
N PHE A 338 -11.67 -5.18 0.66
CA PHE A 338 -10.61 -4.69 -0.22
C PHE A 338 -9.57 -3.83 0.51
N ASP A 339 -9.77 -3.56 1.81
CA ASP A 339 -8.80 -2.84 2.62
C ASP A 339 -7.59 -3.71 2.92
N VAL A 340 -6.40 -3.21 2.58
CA VAL A 340 -5.13 -3.94 2.76
C VAL A 340 -4.89 -4.26 4.23
N GLY A 341 -5.20 -3.33 5.15
CA GLY A 341 -5.06 -3.54 6.59
C GLY A 341 -5.99 -4.64 7.11
N PHE A 342 -7.23 -4.70 6.61
CA PHE A 342 -8.16 -5.80 6.90
C PHE A 342 -7.58 -7.14 6.44
N GLN A 343 -7.18 -7.24 5.17
CA GLN A 343 -6.65 -8.47 4.57
C GLN A 343 -5.40 -8.97 5.32
N LEU A 344 -4.40 -8.10 5.49
CA LEU A 344 -3.16 -8.43 6.19
C LEU A 344 -3.43 -8.91 7.61
N SER A 345 -4.33 -8.24 8.32
CA SER A 345 -4.64 -8.52 9.71
C SER A 345 -5.30 -9.88 9.91
N TYR A 346 -6.28 -10.25 9.07
CA TYR A 346 -6.94 -11.55 9.15
C TYR A 346 -6.03 -12.69 8.69
N LEU A 347 -5.28 -12.50 7.61
CA LEU A 347 -4.33 -13.49 7.10
C LEU A 347 -3.20 -13.77 8.10
N ALA A 348 -2.63 -12.72 8.72
CA ALA A 348 -1.60 -12.88 9.74
C ALA A 348 -2.09 -13.75 10.91
N VAL A 349 -3.29 -13.46 11.46
CA VAL A 349 -3.83 -14.26 12.56
C VAL A 349 -4.12 -15.70 12.14
N LEU A 350 -4.60 -15.93 10.91
CA LEU A 350 -4.76 -17.28 10.37
C LEU A 350 -3.42 -18.01 10.30
N GLY A 351 -2.35 -17.36 9.83
CA GLY A 351 -1.00 -17.91 9.85
C GLY A 351 -0.54 -18.28 11.26
N LEU A 352 -0.75 -17.37 12.23
CA LEU A 352 -0.37 -17.57 13.62
C LEU A 352 -1.06 -18.78 14.28
N THR A 353 -2.23 -19.21 13.81
CA THR A 353 -2.90 -20.40 14.35
C THR A 353 -2.12 -21.70 14.14
N LEU A 354 -1.15 -21.69 13.23
CA LEU A 354 -0.28 -22.83 12.92
C LEU A 354 1.04 -22.82 13.69
N SER A 355 1.36 -21.71 14.42
CA SER A 355 2.67 -21.48 15.03
C SER A 355 3.10 -22.58 16.00
N GLY A 356 2.19 -23.08 16.87
CA GLY A 356 2.50 -24.14 17.79
C GLY A 356 2.90 -25.46 17.12
N ARG A 357 2.23 -25.81 15.99
CA ARG A 357 2.58 -27.02 15.23
C ARG A 357 3.89 -26.88 14.48
N ALA A 358 4.11 -25.71 13.86
CA ALA A 358 5.32 -25.44 13.13
C ALA A 358 6.54 -25.31 14.07
N ALA A 359 6.38 -24.71 15.24
CA ALA A 359 7.43 -24.63 16.25
C ALA A 359 7.88 -26.02 16.75
N ALA A 360 7.00 -27.02 16.75
CA ALA A 360 7.34 -28.40 17.09
C ALA A 360 8.24 -29.09 16.02
N LEU A 361 8.43 -28.49 14.85
CA LEU A 361 9.38 -28.98 13.84
C LEU A 361 10.83 -28.50 14.09
N LEU A 362 10.99 -27.45 14.89
CA LEU A 362 12.31 -26.94 15.28
C LEU A 362 12.91 -27.78 16.41
N PRO A 363 14.26 -27.85 16.50
CA PRO A 363 14.94 -28.61 17.53
C PRO A 363 14.50 -28.19 18.94
N GLU A 364 14.18 -29.14 19.80
CA GLU A 364 13.76 -28.89 21.20
C GLU A 364 14.84 -28.18 22.03
N ARG A 365 16.12 -28.28 21.64
CA ARG A 365 17.24 -27.54 22.26
C ARG A 365 17.14 -26.02 22.15
N TRP A 366 16.33 -25.53 21.19
CA TRP A 366 16.10 -24.09 21.09
C TRP A 366 15.04 -23.68 22.12
N PRO A 367 15.26 -22.63 22.91
CA PRO A 367 14.30 -22.18 23.91
C PRO A 367 12.99 -21.69 23.24
N GLU A 368 11.87 -21.90 23.90
CA GLU A 368 10.54 -21.54 23.38
C GLU A 368 10.41 -20.05 23.05
N TRP A 369 11.06 -19.18 23.83
CA TRP A 369 11.06 -17.74 23.61
C TRP A 369 11.78 -17.32 22.31
N VAL A 370 12.54 -18.23 21.68
CA VAL A 370 13.13 -18.03 20.33
C VAL A 370 12.27 -18.73 19.28
N ARG A 371 11.89 -19.99 19.51
CA ARG A 371 11.16 -20.80 18.51
C ARG A 371 9.79 -20.21 18.17
N LEU A 372 9.02 -19.79 19.18
CA LEU A 372 7.67 -19.31 18.95
C LEU A 372 7.64 -17.98 18.19
N PRO A 373 8.38 -16.91 18.55
CA PRO A 373 8.40 -15.68 17.78
C PRO A 373 8.93 -15.87 16.36
N LEU A 374 9.99 -16.67 16.20
CA LEU A 374 10.56 -16.94 14.86
C LEU A 374 9.53 -17.58 13.92
N VAL A 375 8.86 -18.63 14.41
CA VAL A 375 7.84 -19.34 13.60
C VAL A 375 6.59 -18.50 13.41
N ALA A 376 6.19 -17.74 14.43
CA ALA A 376 5.04 -16.84 14.35
C ALA A 376 5.26 -15.77 13.29
N SER A 377 6.41 -15.10 13.29
CA SER A 377 6.78 -14.10 12.29
C SER A 377 6.81 -14.69 10.89
N LEU A 378 7.48 -15.84 10.71
CA LEU A 378 7.56 -16.53 9.41
C LEU A 378 6.18 -16.89 8.85
N LEU A 379 5.29 -17.42 9.70
CA LEU A 379 3.94 -17.82 9.26
C LEU A 379 3.03 -16.62 8.98
N ALA A 380 3.18 -15.55 9.75
CA ALA A 380 2.46 -14.30 9.48
C ALA A 380 2.92 -13.69 8.14
N GLU A 381 4.24 -13.60 7.90
CA GLU A 381 4.80 -13.14 6.64
C GLU A 381 4.35 -14.03 5.47
N ALA A 382 4.47 -15.35 5.59
CA ALA A 382 4.00 -16.27 4.56
C ALA A 382 2.51 -16.10 4.26
N ALA A 383 1.67 -16.00 5.28
CA ALA A 383 0.23 -15.84 5.07
C ALA A 383 -0.14 -14.51 4.38
N THR A 384 0.61 -13.45 4.64
CA THR A 384 0.36 -12.09 4.10
C THR A 384 1.09 -11.81 2.79
N LEU A 385 2.05 -12.64 2.41
CA LEU A 385 2.96 -12.43 1.27
C LEU A 385 2.26 -12.03 -0.04
N PRO A 386 1.16 -12.68 -0.50
CA PRO A 386 0.54 -12.27 -1.76
C PRO A 386 -0.09 -10.89 -1.69
N VAL A 387 -0.65 -10.51 -0.53
CA VAL A 387 -1.24 -9.19 -0.35
C VAL A 387 -0.15 -8.12 -0.30
N VAL A 388 0.96 -8.39 0.41
CA VAL A 388 2.12 -7.49 0.46
C VAL A 388 2.72 -7.33 -0.94
N ALA A 389 3.02 -8.43 -1.61
CA ALA A 389 3.62 -8.40 -2.95
C ALA A 389 2.73 -7.67 -3.97
N GLY A 390 1.41 -7.93 -3.94
CA GLY A 390 0.45 -7.36 -4.89
C GLY A 390 0.16 -5.87 -4.67
N ASN A 391 0.31 -5.35 -3.44
CA ASN A 391 0.01 -3.94 -3.14
C ASN A 391 1.25 -3.05 -3.04
N PHE A 392 2.38 -3.60 -2.57
CA PHE A 392 3.62 -2.82 -2.41
C PHE A 392 4.63 -3.05 -3.53
N HIS A 393 4.38 -4.01 -4.42
CA HIS A 393 5.23 -4.37 -5.56
C HIS A 393 6.70 -4.64 -5.22
N GLN A 394 6.96 -4.96 -3.95
CA GLN A 394 8.28 -5.34 -3.43
C GLN A 394 8.17 -6.26 -2.22
N LEU A 395 9.15 -7.11 -2.04
CA LEU A 395 9.29 -7.99 -0.89
C LEU A 395 10.62 -7.72 -0.19
N SER A 396 10.58 -7.55 1.12
CA SER A 396 11.80 -7.45 1.93
C SER A 396 12.39 -8.83 2.15
N LEU A 397 13.68 -9.02 1.82
CA LEU A 397 14.39 -10.27 2.10
C LEU A 397 14.90 -10.33 3.55
N VAL A 398 14.86 -9.22 4.25
CA VAL A 398 15.36 -9.05 5.63
C VAL A 398 14.25 -8.77 6.63
N GLY A 399 12.98 -8.91 6.22
CA GLY A 399 11.82 -8.65 7.06
C GLY A 399 11.82 -9.47 8.35
N LEU A 400 12.13 -10.76 8.26
CA LEU A 400 12.14 -11.64 9.43
C LEU A 400 13.15 -11.22 10.51
N PRO A 401 14.46 -11.05 10.26
CA PRO A 401 15.39 -10.56 11.29
C PRO A 401 15.10 -9.14 11.75
N ALA A 402 14.65 -8.24 10.86
CA ALA A 402 14.25 -6.90 11.23
C ALA A 402 13.05 -6.90 12.19
N ASN A 403 12.03 -7.73 11.93
CA ASN A 403 10.88 -7.90 12.78
C ASN A 403 11.23 -8.41 14.17
N LEU A 404 12.05 -9.44 14.28
CA LEU A 404 12.45 -10.00 15.59
C LEU A 404 13.12 -8.95 16.49
N LEU A 405 13.95 -8.08 15.93
CA LEU A 405 14.59 -7.00 16.66
C LEU A 405 13.58 -5.88 16.99
N ALA A 406 12.79 -5.48 16.01
CA ALA A 406 11.82 -4.40 16.18
C ALA A 406 10.70 -4.77 17.17
N GLU A 407 10.21 -6.02 17.17
CA GLU A 407 9.21 -6.51 18.13
C GLU A 407 9.70 -6.43 19.57
N ALA A 408 10.99 -6.70 19.82
CA ALA A 408 11.56 -6.55 21.16
C ALA A 408 11.55 -5.08 21.63
N VAL A 409 11.84 -4.14 20.73
CA VAL A 409 11.76 -2.70 21.00
C VAL A 409 10.29 -2.29 21.22
N MET A 410 9.38 -2.71 20.35
CA MET A 410 7.95 -2.38 20.41
C MET A 410 7.29 -2.88 21.69
N ALA A 411 7.72 -4.02 22.22
CA ALA A 411 7.20 -4.58 23.48
C ALA A 411 7.39 -3.64 24.68
N ALA A 412 8.44 -2.80 24.68
CA ALA A 412 8.68 -1.78 25.68
C ALA A 412 8.11 -0.40 25.26
N LEU A 413 8.27 -0.03 23.98
CA LEU A 413 7.90 1.26 23.45
C LEU A 413 6.39 1.53 23.58
N VAL A 414 5.54 0.56 23.18
CA VAL A 414 4.08 0.74 23.19
C VAL A 414 3.51 0.97 24.61
N PRO A 415 3.81 0.16 25.63
CA PRO A 415 3.33 0.45 26.97
C PRO A 415 3.85 1.76 27.57
N LEU A 416 5.11 2.09 27.33
CA LEU A 416 5.70 3.35 27.81
C LEU A 416 5.17 4.55 27.07
N GLY A 417 4.91 4.43 25.74
CA GLY A 417 4.28 5.45 24.95
C GLY A 417 2.86 5.73 25.39
N PHE A 418 2.08 4.68 25.66
CA PHE A 418 0.74 4.84 26.21
C PHE A 418 0.77 5.54 27.57
N LEU A 419 1.72 5.19 28.44
CA LEU A 419 1.94 5.88 29.71
C LEU A 419 2.29 7.37 29.50
N SER A 420 3.17 7.70 28.55
CA SER A 420 3.50 9.08 28.21
C SER A 420 2.26 9.86 27.78
N GLY A 421 1.43 9.28 26.94
CA GLY A 421 0.16 9.86 26.51
C GLY A 421 -0.76 10.16 27.67
N LEU A 422 -0.94 9.21 28.60
CA LEU A 422 -1.77 9.39 29.81
C LEU A 422 -1.23 10.47 30.76
N MET A 423 0.09 10.63 30.84
CA MET A 423 0.73 11.66 31.68
C MET A 423 0.65 13.08 31.05
N GLY A 424 0.29 13.20 29.78
CA GLY A 424 0.17 14.49 29.09
C GLY A 424 1.48 15.31 29.16
N PRO A 425 1.48 16.55 29.67
CA PRO A 425 2.68 17.37 29.76
C PRO A 425 3.85 16.74 30.53
N LEU A 426 3.57 15.83 31.45
CA LEU A 426 4.60 15.07 32.20
C LEU A 426 5.12 13.84 31.42
N GLY A 427 4.63 13.60 30.22
CA GLY A 427 5.04 12.50 29.34
C GLY A 427 6.53 12.49 29.01
N TRP A 428 7.23 13.61 29.20
CA TRP A 428 8.69 13.69 29.02
C TRP A 428 9.45 12.69 29.93
N LEU A 429 8.91 12.32 31.09
CA LEU A 429 9.52 11.36 32.00
C LEU A 429 9.69 9.96 31.34
N PRO A 430 8.61 9.24 30.93
CA PRO A 430 8.79 8.00 30.21
C PRO A 430 9.36 8.20 28.79
N ASN A 431 9.21 9.38 28.17
CA ASN A 431 9.76 9.66 26.86
C ASN A 431 11.30 9.78 26.87
N SER A 432 11.94 10.02 28.01
CA SER A 432 13.40 9.93 28.11
C SER A 432 13.93 8.54 27.75
N LEU A 433 13.18 7.48 28.05
CA LEU A 433 13.49 6.11 27.62
C LEU A 433 12.93 5.80 26.25
N ASN A 434 11.73 6.29 25.94
CA ASN A 434 11.12 6.11 24.61
C ASN A 434 11.98 6.69 23.50
N GLY A 435 12.69 7.81 23.73
CA GLY A 435 13.61 8.38 22.76
C GLY A 435 14.68 7.37 22.33
N LEU A 436 15.31 6.68 23.28
CA LEU A 436 16.30 5.63 22.99
C LEU A 436 15.70 4.44 22.22
N LEU A 437 14.46 4.07 22.56
CA LEU A 437 13.75 2.98 21.86
C LEU A 437 13.38 3.39 20.43
N LEU A 438 12.97 4.64 20.22
CA LEU A 438 12.68 5.20 18.90
C LEU A 438 13.95 5.29 18.04
N ASP A 439 15.06 5.74 18.62
CA ASP A 439 16.37 5.75 17.96
C ASP A 439 16.79 4.34 17.53
N ALA A 440 16.61 3.35 18.41
CA ALA A 440 16.89 1.95 18.10
C ALA A 440 16.00 1.47 16.93
N LEU A 441 14.71 1.83 16.92
CA LEU A 441 13.78 1.46 15.85
C LEU A 441 14.13 2.13 14.52
N LEU A 442 14.53 3.41 14.54
CA LEU A 442 15.05 4.14 13.38
C LEU A 442 16.36 3.52 12.87
N TRP A 443 17.27 3.15 13.77
CA TRP A 443 18.51 2.47 13.40
C TRP A 443 18.26 1.10 12.76
N ILE A 444 17.36 0.28 13.33
CA ILE A 444 16.96 -1.01 12.76
C ILE A 444 16.40 -0.79 11.35
N SER A 445 15.40 0.09 11.21
CA SER A 445 14.77 0.33 9.92
C SER A 445 15.77 0.85 8.88
N GLY A 446 16.61 1.82 9.21
CA GLY A 446 17.62 2.38 8.32
C GLY A 446 18.72 1.39 7.92
N THR A 447 19.14 0.52 8.85
CA THR A 447 20.16 -0.51 8.59
C THR A 447 19.62 -1.59 7.65
N PHE A 448 18.43 -2.12 7.93
CA PHE A 448 17.82 -3.17 7.13
C PHE A 448 17.25 -2.68 5.79
N ALA A 449 16.90 -1.39 5.68
CA ALA A 449 16.46 -0.77 4.43
C ALA A 449 17.53 -0.79 3.32
N LYS A 450 18.82 -0.90 3.68
CA LYS A 450 19.94 -0.99 2.75
C LYS A 450 20.00 -2.33 2.02
N ALA A 451 19.37 -3.36 2.58
CA ALA A 451 19.30 -4.67 1.94
C ALA A 451 18.48 -4.61 0.64
N PRO A 452 18.83 -5.42 -0.36
CA PRO A 452 18.08 -5.49 -1.61
C PRO A 452 16.65 -6.00 -1.34
N THR A 453 15.68 -5.35 -1.95
CA THR A 453 14.30 -5.82 -2.00
C THR A 453 14.07 -6.62 -3.27
N LEU A 454 13.19 -7.62 -3.22
CA LEU A 454 12.77 -8.37 -4.40
C LEU A 454 11.58 -7.66 -5.03
N PRO A 455 11.74 -7.05 -6.23
CA PRO A 455 10.62 -6.41 -6.91
C PRO A 455 9.60 -7.46 -7.37
N TRP A 456 8.32 -7.13 -7.28
CA TRP A 456 7.23 -8.04 -7.66
C TRP A 456 6.18 -7.32 -8.50
N GLY A 457 5.68 -8.00 -9.53
CA GLY A 457 4.60 -7.48 -10.38
C GLY A 457 3.21 -7.64 -9.77
N VAL A 458 2.19 -7.23 -10.51
CA VAL A 458 0.80 -7.52 -10.13
C VAL A 458 0.56 -9.02 -10.10
N ILE A 459 0.05 -9.51 -9.00
CA ILE A 459 -0.33 -10.91 -8.88
C ILE A 459 -1.67 -11.11 -9.60
N ALA A 460 -1.63 -11.83 -10.72
CA ALA A 460 -2.86 -12.21 -11.41
C ALA A 460 -3.73 -13.11 -10.50
N PRO A 461 -5.05 -13.13 -10.70
CA PRO A 461 -5.96 -14.00 -9.94
C PRO A 461 -5.51 -15.46 -9.86
N VAL A 462 -4.95 -15.99 -10.94
CA VAL A 462 -4.39 -17.36 -10.98
C VAL A 462 -3.23 -17.50 -9.98
N GLY A 463 -2.41 -16.48 -9.79
CA GLY A 463 -1.32 -16.46 -8.81
C GLY A 463 -1.84 -16.56 -7.38
N PHE A 464 -2.91 -15.84 -7.03
CA PHE A 464 -3.56 -15.97 -5.74
C PHE A 464 -4.13 -17.38 -5.52
N ALA A 465 -4.79 -17.96 -6.53
CA ALA A 465 -5.30 -19.33 -6.47
C ALA A 465 -4.16 -20.34 -6.28
N ALA A 466 -3.08 -20.22 -7.03
CA ALA A 466 -1.89 -21.07 -6.91
C ALA A 466 -1.26 -20.96 -5.52
N TYR A 467 -1.14 -19.75 -4.99
CA TYR A 467 -0.62 -19.54 -3.63
C TYR A 467 -1.53 -20.17 -2.56
N THR A 468 -2.86 -20.06 -2.72
CA THR A 468 -3.82 -20.71 -1.83
C THR A 468 -3.63 -22.24 -1.81
N VAL A 469 -3.42 -22.85 -2.99
CA VAL A 469 -3.11 -24.29 -3.12
C VAL A 469 -1.78 -24.62 -2.44
N PHE A 470 -0.76 -23.77 -2.59
CA PHE A 470 0.52 -23.92 -1.91
C PHE A 470 0.36 -23.90 -0.38
N VAL A 471 -0.35 -22.89 0.16
CA VAL A 471 -0.62 -22.80 1.59
C VAL A 471 -1.41 -24.02 2.09
N ALA A 472 -2.41 -24.48 1.34
CA ALA A 472 -3.15 -25.69 1.68
C ALA A 472 -2.21 -26.92 1.74
N ALA A 473 -1.30 -27.06 0.78
CA ALA A 473 -0.30 -28.16 0.76
C ALA A 473 0.64 -28.07 1.99
N VAL A 474 1.09 -26.87 2.37
CA VAL A 474 1.89 -26.64 3.59
C VAL A 474 1.09 -27.03 4.84
N VAL A 475 -0.17 -26.64 4.95
CA VAL A 475 -1.05 -27.01 6.09
C VAL A 475 -1.22 -28.53 6.18
N LEU A 476 -1.43 -29.22 5.06
CA LEU A 476 -1.54 -30.67 4.99
C LEU A 476 -0.23 -31.36 5.39
N TRP A 477 0.92 -30.82 4.97
CA TRP A 477 2.22 -31.30 5.41
C TRP A 477 2.43 -31.11 6.92
N LEU A 478 2.13 -29.92 7.48
CA LEU A 478 2.19 -29.66 8.92
C LEU A 478 1.27 -30.60 9.73
N ARG A 479 0.19 -31.09 9.09
CA ARG A 479 -0.71 -32.11 9.65
C ARG A 479 -0.22 -33.54 9.44
N LYS A 480 0.96 -33.73 8.80
CA LYS A 480 1.53 -35.03 8.46
C LYS A 480 0.65 -35.89 7.54
N THR A 481 -0.22 -35.28 6.76
CA THR A 481 -1.12 -35.96 5.80
C THR A 481 -0.46 -36.15 4.43
N VAL A 482 0.49 -35.27 4.08
CA VAL A 482 1.27 -35.36 2.84
C VAL A 482 2.76 -35.23 3.13
N PRO A 483 3.67 -35.81 2.29
CA PRO A 483 5.11 -35.65 2.43
C PRO A 483 5.58 -34.25 1.99
N LEU A 484 6.77 -33.83 2.46
CA LEU A 484 7.34 -32.50 2.21
C LEU A 484 7.50 -32.15 0.73
N TRP A 485 7.73 -33.16 -0.14
CA TRP A 485 7.90 -32.89 -1.56
C TRP A 485 6.63 -32.31 -2.24
N VAL A 486 5.42 -32.54 -1.65
CA VAL A 486 4.16 -32.00 -2.19
C VAL A 486 4.13 -30.47 -2.10
N PRO A 487 4.26 -29.81 -0.91
CA PRO A 487 4.32 -28.36 -0.88
C PRO A 487 5.55 -27.79 -1.63
N ALA A 488 6.69 -28.51 -1.65
CA ALA A 488 7.87 -28.09 -2.42
C ALA A 488 7.57 -28.04 -3.93
N LEU A 489 6.94 -29.07 -4.47
CA LEU A 489 6.53 -29.12 -5.87
C LEU A 489 5.49 -28.04 -6.21
N VAL A 490 4.45 -27.90 -5.37
CA VAL A 490 3.43 -26.87 -5.58
C VAL A 490 4.04 -25.48 -5.53
N GLY A 491 4.93 -25.20 -4.57
CA GLY A 491 5.67 -23.94 -4.48
C GLY A 491 6.52 -23.66 -5.72
N LEU A 492 7.24 -24.66 -6.21
CA LEU A 492 8.00 -24.55 -7.46
C LEU A 492 7.10 -24.23 -8.66
N LEU A 493 5.98 -24.92 -8.79
CA LEU A 493 5.01 -24.66 -9.86
C LEU A 493 4.38 -23.27 -9.77
N CYS A 494 4.09 -22.77 -8.55
CA CYS A 494 3.64 -21.40 -8.33
C CYS A 494 4.67 -20.38 -8.80
N VAL A 495 5.95 -20.55 -8.43
CA VAL A 495 7.03 -19.66 -8.85
C VAL A 495 7.21 -19.67 -10.37
N LEU A 496 7.27 -20.86 -10.97
CA LEU A 496 7.40 -21.00 -12.42
C LEU A 496 6.20 -20.39 -13.15
N GLY A 497 4.96 -20.65 -12.69
CA GLY A 497 3.75 -20.14 -13.31
C GLY A 497 3.59 -18.62 -13.21
N THR A 498 4.15 -17.98 -12.18
CA THR A 498 4.11 -16.52 -12.02
C THR A 498 5.27 -15.81 -12.71
N ALA A 499 6.46 -16.43 -12.76
CA ALA A 499 7.67 -15.80 -13.31
C ALA A 499 7.86 -16.02 -14.82
N LEU A 500 7.36 -17.14 -15.36
CA LEU A 500 7.62 -17.52 -16.75
C LEU A 500 6.84 -16.73 -17.81
N PRO A 501 5.52 -16.44 -17.64
CA PRO A 501 4.73 -15.82 -18.70
C PRO A 501 5.24 -14.46 -19.15
N SER A 502 5.70 -13.62 -18.22
CA SER A 502 6.22 -12.27 -18.53
C SER A 502 7.56 -12.28 -19.27
N ARG A 503 8.29 -13.40 -19.24
CA ARG A 503 9.58 -13.57 -19.94
C ARG A 503 9.43 -14.18 -21.32
N LEU A 504 8.37 -14.94 -21.57
CA LEU A 504 8.17 -15.66 -22.82
C LEU A 504 7.60 -14.80 -23.94
N VAL A 505 6.84 -13.76 -23.61
CA VAL A 505 6.27 -12.83 -24.59
C VAL A 505 6.68 -11.41 -24.22
N PRO A 506 7.77 -10.89 -24.79
CA PRO A 506 8.19 -9.52 -24.57
C PRO A 506 7.09 -8.57 -25.05
N ALA A 507 6.70 -7.62 -24.21
CA ALA A 507 5.70 -6.63 -24.57
C ALA A 507 6.25 -5.68 -25.64
N ARG A 508 5.38 -5.30 -26.57
CA ARG A 508 5.64 -4.29 -27.62
C ARG A 508 4.60 -3.18 -27.45
N GLU A 509 4.95 -2.14 -26.73
CA GLU A 509 4.01 -1.06 -26.41
C GLU A 509 4.73 0.26 -26.06
N VAL A 510 4.04 1.36 -26.25
CA VAL A 510 4.37 2.66 -25.67
C VAL A 510 3.34 2.94 -24.56
N VAL A 511 3.81 3.29 -23.37
CA VAL A 511 2.95 3.57 -22.23
C VAL A 511 3.21 4.98 -21.74
N TYR A 512 2.17 5.80 -21.73
CA TYR A 512 2.17 7.16 -21.22
C TYR A 512 1.61 7.12 -19.80
N LEU A 513 2.49 7.21 -18.80
CA LEU A 513 2.12 7.12 -17.39
C LEU A 513 1.39 8.38 -16.94
N ASP A 514 0.32 8.23 -16.19
CA ASP A 514 -0.31 9.37 -15.51
C ASP A 514 0.50 9.73 -14.25
N VAL A 515 1.44 10.63 -14.40
CA VAL A 515 2.27 11.18 -13.31
C VAL A 515 1.69 12.47 -12.72
N GLY A 516 0.47 12.85 -13.11
CA GLY A 516 -0.11 14.14 -12.83
C GLY A 516 0.32 15.18 -13.89
N GLN A 517 0.65 16.41 -13.46
CA GLN A 517 1.25 17.39 -14.36
C GLN A 517 2.72 17.03 -14.54
N GLY A 518 3.11 16.69 -15.77
CA GLY A 518 4.45 16.25 -16.13
C GLY A 518 4.44 15.08 -17.13
N ASP A 519 5.60 14.60 -17.49
CA ASP A 519 5.80 13.54 -18.47
C ASP A 519 6.48 12.30 -17.87
N SER A 520 6.02 11.15 -18.30
CA SER A 520 6.73 9.87 -18.13
C SER A 520 6.23 8.89 -19.19
N THR A 521 7.12 8.48 -20.08
CA THR A 521 6.79 7.60 -21.21
C THR A 521 7.69 6.37 -21.19
N LEU A 522 7.09 5.18 -21.06
CA LEU A 522 7.80 3.92 -21.15
C LEU A 522 7.64 3.33 -22.54
N ILE A 523 8.75 3.01 -23.21
CA ILE A 523 8.79 2.25 -24.46
C ILE A 523 9.29 0.84 -24.16
N ARG A 524 8.50 -0.14 -24.51
CA ARG A 524 8.84 -1.57 -24.42
C ARG A 524 8.97 -2.13 -25.84
N ALA A 525 10.15 -2.57 -26.21
CA ALA A 525 10.46 -2.97 -27.57
C ALA A 525 11.30 -4.27 -27.58
N ASN A 526 10.66 -5.42 -27.78
CA ASN A 526 11.33 -6.72 -27.92
C ASN A 526 12.35 -7.05 -26.80
N GLY A 527 12.01 -6.67 -25.54
CA GLY A 527 12.87 -6.89 -24.38
C GLY A 527 13.69 -5.66 -23.94
N LEU A 528 13.81 -4.63 -24.81
CA LEU A 528 14.34 -3.32 -24.42
C LEU A 528 13.26 -2.54 -23.65
N ASN A 529 13.61 -1.97 -22.51
CA ASN A 529 12.78 -1.05 -21.73
C ASN A 529 13.48 0.31 -21.66
N MET A 530 12.88 1.32 -22.30
CA MET A 530 13.36 2.70 -22.27
C MET A 530 12.31 3.57 -21.57
N LEU A 531 12.72 4.32 -20.55
CA LEU A 531 11.88 5.30 -19.86
C LEU A 531 12.33 6.71 -20.23
N LEU A 532 11.42 7.52 -20.78
CA LEU A 532 11.62 8.93 -21.04
C LEU A 532 10.87 9.72 -19.97
N ASP A 533 11.58 10.50 -19.20
CA ASP A 533 11.11 11.28 -18.06
C ASP A 533 10.46 10.45 -16.94
N GLY A 534 10.31 11.04 -15.78
CA GLY A 534 9.83 10.40 -14.58
C GLY A 534 8.82 11.22 -13.79
N GLY A 535 8.32 12.31 -14.37
CA GLY A 535 7.45 13.25 -13.69
C GLY A 535 8.13 13.95 -12.51
N GLY A 536 7.35 14.72 -11.79
CA GLY A 536 7.78 15.42 -10.58
C GLY A 536 6.70 16.35 -10.06
N THR A 537 6.96 16.98 -8.91
CA THR A 537 6.03 17.93 -8.28
C THR A 537 6.73 19.23 -7.95
N PRO A 538 6.74 20.22 -8.85
CA PRO A 538 7.49 21.48 -8.66
C PRO A 538 7.22 22.23 -7.36
N ARG A 539 6.07 21.99 -6.72
CA ARG A 539 5.62 22.66 -5.49
C ARG A 539 5.06 21.68 -4.45
N GLY A 540 5.29 20.39 -4.64
CA GLY A 540 4.76 19.35 -3.79
C GLY A 540 5.84 18.58 -3.05
N ASP A 541 5.37 17.78 -2.09
CA ASP A 541 6.23 16.93 -1.27
C ASP A 541 6.18 15.46 -1.70
N TYR A 542 5.47 15.14 -2.77
CA TYR A 542 5.27 13.78 -3.24
C TYR A 542 6.38 13.37 -4.22
N ASP A 543 7.11 12.32 -3.90
CA ASP A 543 8.08 11.71 -4.80
C ASP A 543 7.35 10.88 -5.87
N VAL A 544 7.21 11.45 -7.06
CA VAL A 544 6.52 10.81 -8.19
C VAL A 544 7.27 9.57 -8.67
N GLY A 545 8.61 9.59 -8.65
CA GLY A 545 9.45 8.45 -9.03
C GLY A 545 9.20 7.23 -8.13
N ALA A 546 9.35 7.41 -6.83
CA ALA A 546 9.19 6.32 -5.86
C ALA A 546 7.72 5.90 -5.66
N GLY A 547 6.79 6.85 -5.66
CA GLY A 547 5.39 6.59 -5.32
C GLY A 547 4.49 6.27 -6.51
N THR A 548 4.90 6.60 -7.75
CA THR A 548 4.08 6.40 -8.96
C THR A 548 4.81 5.60 -10.02
N VAL A 549 5.98 6.08 -10.48
CA VAL A 549 6.66 5.49 -11.65
C VAL A 549 7.19 4.09 -11.35
N VAL A 550 7.99 3.93 -10.30
CA VAL A 550 8.57 2.61 -9.94
C VAL A 550 7.49 1.57 -9.66
N PRO A 551 6.45 1.84 -8.85
CA PRO A 551 5.34 0.90 -8.66
C PRO A 551 4.61 0.54 -9.96
N ALA A 552 4.36 1.51 -10.85
CA ALA A 552 3.74 1.27 -12.14
C ALA A 552 4.61 0.38 -13.05
N LEU A 553 5.92 0.61 -13.10
CA LEU A 553 6.87 -0.22 -13.84
C LEU A 553 6.88 -1.66 -13.30
N HIS A 554 6.98 -1.84 -11.99
CA HIS A 554 6.92 -3.15 -11.35
C HIS A 554 5.59 -3.86 -11.64
N ALA A 555 4.47 -3.13 -11.53
CA ALA A 555 3.14 -3.67 -11.84
C ALA A 555 3.02 -4.18 -13.28
N MET A 556 3.71 -3.54 -14.21
CA MET A 556 3.81 -3.97 -15.61
C MET A 556 4.87 -5.05 -15.87
N GLY A 557 5.56 -5.53 -14.83
CA GLY A 557 6.61 -6.54 -14.93
C GLY A 557 7.94 -5.99 -15.47
N VAL A 558 8.17 -4.69 -15.37
CA VAL A 558 9.43 -4.03 -15.71
C VAL A 558 10.26 -3.89 -14.43
N PHE A 559 11.30 -4.70 -14.31
CA PHE A 559 12.18 -4.73 -13.13
C PHE A 559 13.59 -4.20 -13.42
N LYS A 560 13.85 -3.83 -14.68
CA LYS A 560 15.09 -3.25 -15.17
C LYS A 560 14.75 -2.29 -16.30
N LEU A 561 15.43 -1.16 -16.35
CA LEU A 561 15.44 -0.23 -17.47
C LEU A 561 16.80 -0.34 -18.17
N ASP A 562 16.79 -0.46 -19.49
CA ASP A 562 18.02 -0.50 -20.27
C ASP A 562 18.52 0.93 -20.52
N VAL A 563 17.58 1.85 -20.76
CA VAL A 563 17.88 3.27 -20.97
C VAL A 563 16.86 4.12 -20.21
N VAL A 564 17.34 5.13 -19.52
CA VAL A 564 16.54 6.23 -18.97
C VAL A 564 16.91 7.50 -19.70
N VAL A 565 15.95 8.26 -20.17
CA VAL A 565 16.15 9.52 -20.90
C VAL A 565 15.61 10.67 -20.07
N ALA A 566 16.45 11.62 -19.75
CA ALA A 566 16.06 12.92 -19.21
C ALA A 566 15.95 13.89 -20.38
N THR A 567 14.72 14.30 -20.72
CA THR A 567 14.52 15.13 -21.91
C THR A 567 15.09 16.53 -21.73
N HIS A 568 14.82 17.18 -20.59
CA HIS A 568 15.35 18.49 -20.20
C HIS A 568 15.28 18.65 -18.66
N ALA A 569 15.79 19.74 -18.12
CA ALA A 569 16.06 19.87 -16.69
C ALA A 569 14.87 20.33 -15.83
N ASP A 570 13.64 20.32 -16.34
CA ASP A 570 12.47 20.73 -15.55
C ASP A 570 12.02 19.66 -14.55
N SER A 571 11.54 20.11 -13.39
CA SER A 571 11.21 19.20 -12.28
C SER A 571 10.05 18.26 -12.62
N ASP A 572 9.04 18.69 -13.36
CA ASP A 572 7.91 17.85 -13.79
C ASP A 572 8.28 16.82 -14.89
N HIS A 573 9.54 16.78 -15.29
CA HIS A 573 10.12 15.77 -16.17
C HIS A 573 11.11 14.86 -15.46
N ILE A 574 12.13 15.42 -14.77
CA ILE A 574 13.28 14.63 -14.35
C ILE A 574 13.42 14.42 -12.82
N GLU A 575 12.63 15.12 -11.99
CA GLU A 575 12.73 14.97 -10.53
C GLU A 575 12.55 13.50 -10.11
N GLY A 576 11.51 12.82 -10.63
CA GLY A 576 11.20 11.43 -10.34
C GLY A 576 12.25 10.43 -10.83
N LEU A 577 13.06 10.79 -11.86
CA LEU A 577 14.13 9.93 -12.36
C LEU A 577 15.22 9.67 -11.31
N SER A 578 15.46 10.62 -10.41
CA SER A 578 16.41 10.43 -9.31
C SER A 578 16.05 9.21 -8.44
N SER A 579 14.76 9.06 -8.14
CA SER A 579 14.26 7.89 -7.40
C SER A 579 14.21 6.62 -8.25
N VAL A 580 13.90 6.73 -9.54
CA VAL A 580 13.98 5.59 -10.47
C VAL A 580 15.40 5.03 -10.49
N LEU A 581 16.45 5.87 -10.64
CA LEU A 581 17.84 5.44 -10.64
C LEU A 581 18.25 4.77 -9.30
N ARG A 582 17.75 5.26 -8.18
CA ARG A 582 18.07 4.70 -6.86
C ARG A 582 17.37 3.36 -6.60
N LEU A 583 16.16 3.19 -7.10
CA LEU A 583 15.27 2.07 -6.76
C LEU A 583 15.28 0.93 -7.77
N MET A 584 15.72 1.18 -9.02
CA MET A 584 15.73 0.20 -10.10
C MET A 584 17.12 0.01 -10.71
N PRO A 585 17.44 -1.19 -11.22
CA PRO A 585 18.59 -1.38 -12.10
C PRO A 585 18.40 -0.60 -13.40
N VAL A 586 19.35 0.28 -13.74
CA VAL A 586 19.37 1.09 -14.97
C VAL A 586 20.68 0.86 -15.71
N GLY A 587 20.60 0.63 -17.02
CA GLY A 587 21.77 0.39 -17.88
C GLY A 587 22.51 1.69 -18.21
N GLU A 588 21.82 2.70 -18.74
CA GLU A 588 22.37 4.01 -19.11
C GLU A 588 21.38 5.12 -18.81
N LEU A 589 21.89 6.30 -18.43
CA LEU A 589 21.15 7.56 -18.38
C LEU A 589 21.54 8.41 -19.58
N TRP A 590 20.56 8.76 -20.42
CA TRP A 590 20.73 9.68 -21.54
C TRP A 590 20.24 11.08 -21.14
N ILE A 591 21.05 12.08 -21.43
CA ILE A 591 20.74 13.50 -21.22
C ILE A 591 21.02 14.27 -22.52
N GLY A 592 20.30 15.37 -22.74
CA GLY A 592 20.56 16.22 -23.93
C GLY A 592 21.80 17.10 -23.76
N GLN A 593 21.89 17.77 -22.62
CA GLN A 593 23.00 18.66 -22.31
C GLN A 593 23.29 18.65 -20.81
N ARG A 594 24.55 18.60 -20.44
CA ARG A 594 24.98 18.72 -19.05
C ARG A 594 25.02 20.20 -18.65
N LYS A 595 24.14 20.60 -17.75
CA LYS A 595 24.18 21.89 -17.06
C LYS A 595 24.65 21.68 -15.63
N THR A 596 25.57 22.52 -15.18
CA THR A 596 26.20 22.37 -13.85
C THR A 596 25.52 23.20 -12.76
N ASP A 597 24.67 24.12 -13.13
CA ASP A 597 23.98 25.07 -12.26
C ASP A 597 22.49 24.74 -11.99
N ASP A 598 21.97 23.71 -12.63
CA ASP A 598 20.60 23.26 -12.40
C ASP A 598 20.53 22.26 -11.21
N PRO A 599 19.74 22.55 -10.17
CA PRO A 599 19.68 21.70 -8.98
C PRO A 599 19.00 20.36 -9.21
N VAL A 600 18.00 20.29 -10.13
CA VAL A 600 17.24 19.06 -10.40
C VAL A 600 18.11 18.09 -11.20
N LEU A 601 18.77 18.60 -12.25
CA LEU A 601 19.73 17.80 -13.02
C LEU A 601 20.92 17.37 -12.17
N THR A 602 21.42 18.24 -11.30
CA THR A 602 22.51 17.89 -10.36
C THR A 602 22.11 16.75 -9.44
N ALA A 603 20.88 16.77 -8.90
CA ALA A 603 20.36 15.68 -8.07
C ALA A 603 20.27 14.35 -8.85
N LEU A 604 19.83 14.40 -10.12
CA LEU A 604 19.78 13.23 -11.00
C LEU A 604 21.18 12.67 -11.30
N LEU A 605 22.15 13.53 -11.62
CA LEU A 605 23.55 13.11 -11.88
C LEU A 605 24.21 12.52 -10.63
N ASN A 606 23.92 13.06 -9.45
CA ASN A 606 24.37 12.49 -8.18
C ASN A 606 23.78 11.09 -7.98
N ALA A 607 22.49 10.89 -8.22
CA ALA A 607 21.85 9.58 -8.15
C ALA A 607 22.46 8.59 -9.16
N ALA A 608 22.79 9.02 -10.37
CA ALA A 608 23.50 8.21 -11.35
C ALA A 608 24.90 7.81 -10.85
N THR A 609 25.64 8.74 -10.25
CA THR A 609 26.95 8.48 -9.67
C THR A 609 26.88 7.51 -8.48
N GLU A 610 25.95 7.71 -7.56
CA GLU A 610 25.69 6.83 -6.41
C GLU A 610 25.41 5.38 -6.85
N ARG A 611 24.72 5.21 -7.97
CA ARG A 611 24.30 3.91 -8.48
C ARG A 611 25.22 3.36 -9.59
N HIS A 612 26.31 4.05 -9.90
CA HIS A 612 27.26 3.73 -10.97
C HIS A 612 26.59 3.58 -12.35
N VAL A 613 25.55 4.37 -12.61
CA VAL A 613 24.86 4.38 -13.91
C VAL A 613 25.64 5.27 -14.88
N PRO A 614 26.07 4.73 -16.04
CA PRO A 614 26.75 5.52 -17.07
C PRO A 614 25.85 6.66 -17.57
N VAL A 615 26.38 7.88 -17.67
CA VAL A 615 25.68 9.03 -18.21
C VAL A 615 26.20 9.34 -19.58
N ARG A 616 25.31 9.38 -20.56
CA ARG A 616 25.63 9.67 -21.97
C ARG A 616 24.91 10.94 -22.42
N GLU A 617 25.65 11.90 -22.95
CA GLU A 617 25.08 13.03 -23.68
C GLU A 617 24.72 12.57 -25.10
N VAL A 618 23.43 12.68 -25.43
CA VAL A 618 22.89 12.23 -26.73
C VAL A 618 22.54 13.41 -27.63
N ARG A 619 22.64 13.16 -28.93
CA ARG A 619 22.38 14.15 -29.97
C ARG A 619 21.75 13.48 -31.18
N ARG A 620 21.25 14.30 -32.09
CA ARG A 620 20.70 13.83 -33.38
C ARG A 620 21.63 12.86 -34.08
N GLY A 621 21.08 11.69 -34.44
CA GLY A 621 21.79 10.57 -35.07
C GLY A 621 22.18 9.45 -34.11
N ASP A 622 22.15 9.67 -32.78
CA ASP A 622 22.24 8.57 -31.82
C ASP A 622 21.00 7.70 -31.95
N SER A 623 21.17 6.39 -31.78
CA SER A 623 20.06 5.45 -31.89
C SER A 623 20.33 4.17 -31.10
N VAL A 624 19.24 3.46 -30.79
CA VAL A 624 19.28 2.08 -30.28
C VAL A 624 18.24 1.25 -31.02
N ALA A 625 18.59 0.01 -31.35
CA ALA A 625 17.69 -0.91 -32.04
C ALA A 625 17.40 -2.13 -31.20
N SER A 626 16.17 -2.63 -31.29
CA SER A 626 15.72 -3.88 -30.65
C SER A 626 14.82 -4.65 -31.61
N GLY A 627 15.35 -5.69 -32.22
CA GLY A 627 14.67 -6.43 -33.28
C GLY A 627 14.36 -5.54 -34.49
N ASP A 628 13.08 -5.43 -34.82
CA ASP A 628 12.56 -4.61 -35.94
C ASP A 628 12.19 -3.17 -35.52
N ILE A 629 12.44 -2.78 -34.28
CA ILE A 629 12.15 -1.45 -33.74
C ILE A 629 13.45 -0.66 -33.61
N GLN A 630 13.44 0.56 -34.13
CA GLN A 630 14.53 1.51 -34.02
C GLN A 630 14.07 2.73 -33.23
N LEU A 631 14.87 3.15 -32.26
CA LEU A 631 14.67 4.36 -31.46
C LEU A 631 15.77 5.34 -31.83
N ASN A 632 15.39 6.46 -32.47
CA ASN A 632 16.29 7.47 -32.99
C ASN A 632 16.20 8.76 -32.20
N VAL A 633 17.32 9.34 -31.81
CA VAL A 633 17.38 10.67 -31.22
C VAL A 633 17.37 11.67 -32.38
N LEU A 634 16.35 12.51 -32.43
CA LEU A 634 16.17 13.55 -33.47
C LEU A 634 16.65 14.93 -33.05
N TRP A 635 16.74 15.17 -31.74
CA TRP A 635 17.12 16.44 -31.12
C TRP A 635 17.78 16.19 -29.74
N PRO A 636 18.74 17.01 -29.29
CA PRO A 636 19.29 18.23 -29.92
C PRO A 636 20.28 17.94 -31.05
N LYS A 637 20.62 18.98 -31.83
CA LYS A 637 21.57 18.86 -32.97
C LYS A 637 23.05 18.88 -32.57
N GLY A 638 23.37 18.96 -31.27
CA GLY A 638 24.73 18.95 -30.73
C GLY A 638 25.16 20.28 -30.12
N THR A 639 24.83 21.43 -30.75
CA THR A 639 24.95 22.75 -30.12
C THR A 639 23.61 23.15 -29.55
N PRO A 640 23.56 23.80 -28.37
CA PRO A 640 22.28 24.28 -27.82
C PRO A 640 21.57 25.19 -28.83
N TRP A 641 20.27 24.92 -29.02
CA TRP A 641 19.41 25.74 -29.87
C TRP A 641 19.20 27.13 -29.24
N SER A 642 19.01 27.14 -27.94
CA SER A 642 18.85 28.35 -27.14
C SER A 642 19.34 28.11 -25.68
N THR A 643 19.22 29.12 -24.83
CA THR A 643 19.51 29.02 -23.40
C THR A 643 18.33 28.40 -22.61
N ALA A 644 17.14 28.34 -23.21
CA ALA A 644 15.96 27.73 -22.58
C ALA A 644 16.06 26.20 -22.60
N ASP A 645 15.69 25.54 -21.52
CA ASP A 645 15.81 24.08 -21.36
C ASP A 645 14.88 23.34 -22.31
N ASN A 646 13.63 23.79 -22.42
CA ASN A 646 12.63 23.18 -23.30
C ASN A 646 13.10 23.12 -24.76
N ASP A 647 13.78 24.16 -25.24
CA ASP A 647 14.28 24.25 -26.62
C ASP A 647 15.34 23.17 -26.93
N ASN A 648 15.93 22.58 -25.90
CA ASN A 648 16.99 21.58 -26.03
C ASN A 648 16.50 20.17 -25.56
N SER A 649 15.19 19.98 -25.45
CA SER A 649 14.58 18.70 -25.06
C SER A 649 15.06 17.56 -25.94
N VAL A 650 15.42 16.41 -25.35
CA VAL A 650 15.74 15.21 -26.13
C VAL A 650 14.46 14.66 -26.76
N VAL A 651 14.47 14.58 -28.08
CA VAL A 651 13.38 14.02 -28.88
C VAL A 651 13.74 12.61 -29.33
N VAL A 652 12.89 11.67 -29.03
CA VAL A 652 13.06 10.24 -29.43
C VAL A 652 11.92 9.85 -30.37
N GLN A 653 12.28 9.35 -31.55
CA GLN A 653 11.35 8.73 -32.48
C GLN A 653 11.47 7.21 -32.44
N LEU A 654 10.34 6.54 -32.32
CA LEU A 654 10.22 5.10 -32.51
C LEU A 654 9.75 4.81 -33.93
N VAL A 655 10.50 3.96 -34.63
CA VAL A 655 10.18 3.48 -35.97
C VAL A 655 10.13 1.94 -35.95
N SER A 656 9.02 1.39 -36.37
CA SER A 656 8.85 -0.02 -36.70
C SER A 656 8.30 -0.16 -38.11
N PRO A 657 8.25 -1.35 -38.72
CA PRO A 657 7.72 -1.52 -40.09
C PRO A 657 6.26 -1.06 -40.25
N LYS A 658 5.48 -1.06 -39.19
CA LYS A 658 4.04 -0.74 -39.23
C LYS A 658 3.60 0.40 -38.31
N PHE A 659 4.52 1.00 -37.56
CA PHE A 659 4.16 1.99 -36.56
C PHE A 659 5.29 3.01 -36.34
N ARG A 660 4.93 4.28 -36.29
CA ARG A 660 5.83 5.40 -35.99
C ARG A 660 5.21 6.31 -34.95
N THR A 661 6.00 6.64 -33.94
CA THR A 661 5.63 7.64 -32.92
C THR A 661 6.82 8.46 -32.51
N ALA A 662 6.60 9.66 -32.02
CA ALA A 662 7.64 10.52 -31.48
C ALA A 662 7.25 11.08 -30.11
N VAL A 663 8.22 11.14 -29.21
CA VAL A 663 8.13 11.76 -27.88
C VAL A 663 9.00 12.99 -27.90
N LEU A 664 8.38 14.16 -27.72
CA LEU A 664 8.99 15.46 -28.04
C LEU A 664 9.53 16.21 -26.80
N GLY A 665 9.30 15.66 -25.57
CA GLY A 665 9.52 16.44 -24.35
C GLY A 665 8.67 17.72 -24.39
N ASP A 666 9.30 18.86 -24.11
CA ASP A 666 8.65 20.17 -24.12
C ASP A 666 9.14 21.07 -25.27
N LEU A 667 9.61 20.45 -26.35
CA LEU A 667 10.15 21.15 -27.51
C LEU A 667 9.09 22.10 -28.08
N PRO A 668 9.42 23.41 -28.31
CA PRO A 668 8.50 24.38 -28.89
C PRO A 668 8.39 24.30 -30.42
N ASP A 669 7.29 24.82 -30.97
CA ASP A 669 6.96 24.82 -32.40
C ASP A 669 8.11 25.23 -33.34
N PRO A 670 8.88 26.31 -33.10
CA PRO A 670 9.96 26.67 -34.02
C PRO A 670 11.02 25.57 -34.18
N ALA A 671 11.31 24.80 -33.12
CA ALA A 671 12.28 23.71 -33.15
C ALA A 671 11.70 22.42 -33.76
N GLU A 672 10.40 22.17 -33.58
CA GLU A 672 9.70 21.01 -34.14
C GLU A 672 9.85 20.89 -35.68
N THR A 673 9.84 22.02 -36.40
CA THR A 673 9.94 22.05 -37.86
C THR A 673 11.28 21.52 -38.40
N PHE A 674 12.31 21.45 -37.56
CA PHE A 674 13.64 20.94 -37.93
C PHE A 674 13.85 19.47 -37.64
N LEU A 675 12.84 18.76 -37.07
CA LEU A 675 12.97 17.35 -36.68
C LEU A 675 13.04 16.43 -37.89
N GLY A 676 12.24 16.68 -38.94
CA GLY A 676 12.14 15.81 -40.12
C GLY A 676 11.58 14.45 -39.79
N VAL A 677 10.50 14.40 -39.00
CA VAL A 677 9.92 13.17 -38.39
C VAL A 677 9.20 12.34 -39.46
N GLY A 678 8.61 12.98 -40.45
CA GLY A 678 7.71 12.36 -41.42
C GLY A 678 6.37 11.96 -40.80
N LYS A 679 5.57 11.14 -41.49
CA LYS A 679 4.24 10.71 -41.00
C LYS A 679 4.33 9.90 -39.71
N LEU A 680 3.43 10.20 -38.78
CA LEU A 680 3.28 9.50 -37.51
C LEU A 680 1.90 8.85 -37.41
N ASP A 681 1.85 7.67 -36.82
CA ASP A 681 0.60 7.00 -36.41
C ASP A 681 0.07 7.55 -35.08
N LEU A 682 1.00 7.88 -34.19
CA LEU A 682 0.75 8.42 -32.86
C LEU A 682 1.74 9.55 -32.55
N LEU A 683 1.24 10.68 -32.09
CA LEU A 683 2.02 11.81 -31.62
C LEU A 683 1.89 11.96 -30.11
N LYS A 684 2.98 11.99 -29.34
CA LYS A 684 3.00 12.59 -28.02
C LYS A 684 3.19 14.08 -28.18
N THR A 685 2.14 14.87 -27.91
CA THR A 685 2.24 16.33 -28.00
C THR A 685 3.30 16.87 -27.05
N ALA A 686 4.06 17.88 -27.51
CA ALA A 686 5.03 18.50 -26.64
C ALA A 686 4.37 19.39 -25.57
N HIS A 687 5.09 19.61 -24.47
CA HIS A 687 4.82 20.62 -23.46
C HIS A 687 3.38 20.54 -22.91
N HIS A 688 2.94 19.32 -22.59
CA HIS A 688 1.62 19.02 -21.99
C HIS A 688 0.42 19.62 -22.74
N GLY A 689 0.58 19.86 -24.01
CA GLY A 689 -0.44 20.51 -24.85
C GLY A 689 -0.42 22.02 -24.77
N SER A 690 0.76 22.63 -24.68
CA SER A 690 0.95 24.09 -24.80
C SER A 690 0.51 24.61 -26.16
N ARG A 691 0.02 25.84 -26.22
CA ARG A 691 -0.31 26.52 -27.47
C ARG A 691 0.94 26.80 -28.35
N PHE A 692 2.12 26.79 -27.74
CA PHE A 692 3.40 27.06 -28.39
C PHE A 692 4.12 25.82 -28.91
N SER A 693 3.46 24.68 -28.92
CA SER A 693 3.98 23.42 -29.43
C SER A 693 2.97 22.70 -30.30
N SER A 694 3.42 21.69 -31.03
CA SER A 694 2.65 20.95 -32.04
C SER A 694 1.99 21.90 -33.03
N GLY A 695 2.84 22.71 -33.67
CA GLY A 695 2.43 23.78 -34.58
C GLY A 695 1.85 23.28 -35.89
N ASP A 696 1.23 24.22 -36.67
CA ASP A 696 0.53 23.90 -37.93
C ASP A 696 1.44 23.23 -38.96
N ALA A 697 2.67 23.72 -39.12
CA ALA A 697 3.64 23.16 -40.05
C ALA A 697 4.05 21.73 -39.64
N PHE A 698 4.31 21.51 -38.39
CA PHE A 698 4.67 20.20 -37.85
C PHE A 698 3.52 19.18 -37.95
N LEU A 699 2.29 19.58 -37.64
CA LEU A 699 1.10 18.75 -37.81
C LEU A 699 0.78 18.43 -39.26
N ALA A 700 1.07 19.38 -40.20
CA ALA A 700 0.91 19.15 -41.63
C ALA A 700 1.94 18.14 -42.17
N GLU A 701 3.18 18.13 -41.65
CA GLU A 701 4.22 17.15 -41.98
C GLU A 701 3.87 15.77 -41.42
N THR A 702 3.55 15.71 -40.12
CA THR A 702 3.43 14.45 -39.41
C THR A 702 2.09 13.76 -39.59
N GLN A 703 1.02 14.48 -39.87
CA GLN A 703 -0.34 13.97 -40.12
C GLN A 703 -0.76 12.83 -39.16
N PRO A 704 -0.65 13.00 -37.82
CA PRO A 704 -0.92 11.92 -36.91
C PRO A 704 -2.43 11.58 -36.87
N ALA A 705 -2.77 10.28 -36.84
CA ALA A 705 -4.16 9.86 -36.64
C ALA A 705 -4.60 10.02 -35.18
N ASN A 706 -3.64 9.90 -34.26
CA ASN A 706 -3.87 9.99 -32.82
C ASN A 706 -2.82 10.88 -32.16
N ALA A 707 -3.24 11.60 -31.11
CA ALA A 707 -2.34 12.38 -30.27
C ALA A 707 -2.57 12.03 -28.78
N VAL A 708 -1.50 11.82 -28.04
CA VAL A 708 -1.53 11.68 -26.59
C VAL A 708 -1.03 12.95 -25.94
N ILE A 709 -1.75 13.44 -24.96
CA ILE A 709 -1.38 14.59 -24.14
C ILE A 709 -1.17 14.08 -22.71
N SER A 710 0.09 14.09 -22.24
CA SER A 710 0.39 13.87 -20.82
C SER A 710 0.15 15.18 -20.09
N VAL A 711 -0.87 15.22 -19.26
CA VAL A 711 -1.29 16.42 -18.56
C VAL A 711 -2.00 16.03 -17.28
N GLY A 712 -1.86 16.84 -16.25
CA GLY A 712 -2.59 16.73 -15.03
C GLY A 712 -3.26 18.03 -14.65
N ARG A 713 -3.70 18.12 -13.40
CA ARG A 713 -4.26 19.35 -12.88
C ARG A 713 -3.19 20.44 -12.82
N ASN A 714 -3.38 21.52 -13.55
CA ASN A 714 -2.42 22.60 -13.65
C ASN A 714 -3.09 23.98 -13.59
N THR A 715 -2.27 25.03 -13.45
CA THR A 715 -2.66 26.43 -13.48
C THR A 715 -2.18 27.14 -14.75
N TYR A 716 -1.52 26.41 -15.66
CA TYR A 716 -0.93 26.94 -16.90
C TYR A 716 -1.94 27.01 -18.04
N GLY A 717 -3.12 26.40 -17.87
CA GLY A 717 -4.14 26.31 -18.92
C GLY A 717 -3.81 25.25 -19.98
N HIS A 718 -3.12 24.17 -19.60
CA HIS A 718 -2.84 23.02 -20.45
C HIS A 718 -3.87 21.88 -20.24
N PRO A 719 -4.26 21.15 -21.32
CA PRO A 719 -3.96 21.47 -22.70
C PRO A 719 -4.70 22.75 -23.11
N ASN A 720 -4.05 23.57 -23.93
CA ASN A 720 -4.63 24.82 -24.40
C ASN A 720 -5.66 24.58 -25.52
N ASP A 721 -6.74 25.38 -25.53
CA ASP A 721 -7.81 25.27 -26.52
C ASP A 721 -7.31 25.45 -27.96
N ASP A 722 -6.36 26.37 -28.19
CA ASP A 722 -5.78 26.58 -29.53
C ASP A 722 -5.12 25.30 -30.09
N LEU A 723 -4.45 24.50 -29.23
CA LEU A 723 -3.92 23.20 -29.65
C LEU A 723 -5.02 22.19 -29.92
N LEU A 724 -6.01 22.12 -29.04
CA LEU A 724 -7.13 21.20 -29.22
C LEU A 724 -7.89 21.48 -30.53
N ASP A 725 -8.10 22.75 -30.87
CA ASP A 725 -8.71 23.18 -32.11
C ASP A 725 -7.84 22.84 -33.35
N ARG A 726 -6.51 23.02 -33.27
CA ARG A 726 -5.59 22.59 -34.33
C ARG A 726 -5.66 21.08 -34.60
N LEU A 727 -5.72 20.28 -33.55
CA LEU A 727 -5.85 18.83 -33.65
C LEU A 727 -7.23 18.42 -34.20
N ALA A 728 -8.30 19.06 -33.70
CA ALA A 728 -9.67 18.77 -34.10
C ALA A 728 -9.89 19.12 -35.61
N THR A 729 -9.38 20.25 -36.07
CA THR A 729 -9.46 20.67 -37.49
C THR A 729 -8.79 19.67 -38.44
N ARG A 730 -7.83 18.90 -37.95
CA ARG A 730 -7.13 17.84 -38.70
C ARG A 730 -7.67 16.44 -38.47
N ASN A 731 -8.81 16.32 -37.75
CA ASN A 731 -9.44 15.04 -37.35
C ASN A 731 -8.49 14.13 -36.53
N VAL A 732 -7.56 14.70 -35.76
CA VAL A 732 -6.68 13.95 -34.88
C VAL A 732 -7.45 13.54 -33.61
N LYS A 733 -7.49 12.25 -33.29
CA LYS A 733 -8.11 11.77 -32.07
C LYS A 733 -7.20 12.02 -30.88
N VAL A 734 -7.71 12.75 -29.88
CA VAL A 734 -6.96 13.14 -28.70
C VAL A 734 -7.23 12.18 -27.53
N TRP A 735 -6.15 11.77 -26.85
CA TRP A 735 -6.14 10.93 -25.66
C TRP A 735 -5.40 11.67 -24.55
N ARG A 736 -6.03 11.86 -23.40
CA ARG A 736 -5.48 12.67 -22.29
C ARG A 736 -5.31 11.83 -21.04
N THR A 737 -4.14 11.96 -20.38
CA THR A 737 -3.85 11.21 -19.14
C THR A 737 -4.71 11.69 -17.96
N ASP A 738 -5.06 12.98 -17.89
CA ASP A 738 -5.94 13.52 -16.84
C ASP A 738 -7.37 12.96 -16.86
N GLN A 739 -7.81 12.47 -18.03
CA GLN A 739 -9.14 11.89 -18.24
C GLN A 739 -9.15 10.36 -18.16
N LEU A 740 -8.12 9.71 -18.74
CA LEU A 740 -8.07 8.27 -18.96
C LEU A 740 -7.13 7.54 -17.99
N GLY A 741 -6.32 8.27 -17.22
CA GLY A 741 -5.20 7.70 -16.49
C GLY A 741 -4.08 7.29 -17.45
N THR A 742 -3.29 6.28 -17.06
CA THR A 742 -2.21 5.74 -17.91
C THR A 742 -2.74 5.18 -19.22
N ILE A 743 -2.16 5.62 -20.34
CA ILE A 743 -2.53 5.20 -21.68
C ILE A 743 -1.51 4.20 -22.21
N ARG A 744 -1.97 3.02 -22.62
CA ARG A 744 -1.13 1.97 -23.20
C ARG A 744 -1.43 1.83 -24.68
N TRP A 745 -0.40 1.92 -25.51
CA TRP A 745 -0.51 1.84 -26.96
C TRP A 745 0.32 0.67 -27.49
N PRO A 746 -0.31 -0.37 -28.07
CA PRO A 746 0.43 -1.50 -28.62
C PRO A 746 1.23 -1.09 -29.87
N ILE A 747 2.42 -1.64 -30.02
CA ILE A 747 3.24 -1.54 -31.25
C ILE A 747 2.95 -2.78 -32.08
N PRO A 748 2.32 -2.64 -33.26
CA PRO A 748 1.95 -3.76 -34.13
C PRO A 748 3.13 -4.61 -34.62
#